data_c7917c73316d178024268155b39e43a2
#
_entry.id   c7917c73316d178024268155b39e43a2
#
_cell.length_a   1.000
_cell.length_b   1.000
_cell.length_c   1.000
_cell.angle_alpha   90.00
_cell.angle_beta   90.00
_cell.angle_gamma   90.00
#
_symmetry.space_group_name_H-M   'P 1'
#
loop_
_entity.id
_entity.type
_entity.pdbx_description
1 polymer ?
#
loop_
_entity_poly.entity_id
_entity_poly.type
_entity_poly.pdbx_seq_one_letter_code
_entity_poly.pdbx_strand_id
1 'polypeptide(L)'
;MRADDLLAATFPDQAACAENLTGPPRIPDHPLVRETIRNCLHEAMDLNGLIAVLEGIRAGAIRTSAIDTPEATPFSHEILNANPYAFLDDAPLEERRARAVQLRRTVRTDFVEGAGALDADAIVQVAAEAWPVVRDPDELHEALLTLITVPPIPEWEAFFARLLDAGRAATLSIPNRDAIPSRDREGAVFWTPAERTPIARAVHPDATLTPPIHFAGDCPETDEACAAEILRGWFESGGPYRAPELAARLAMPRALVDAALAQLEAEGQILRGRFTPGAPADEPEWCHRRLLARIHHLTIGRLRREIEPVTTADFMRFLHRWQHVAPSAHLHGADGVLHVIKQLQGYEISAAAWEAEILPSRVAHYSPEFLDQLCLSGEVMWGRLSPHPAFDNDDDGRQHRVRPTRVAPLTLFLREDAEWLLSGPQPASDASLSHPAREVLAELQTRGASFFPELARATGRLASEVEDALWELVAAGLVTADGFENLRALVDPKRRRGEGRGRLARPRHAAGRWALLRRPIASPGEISPASFARQLLQRWGVVFRDLAARETLAPPWRDLLVELRRMEARGEIRGGRFAEAFLGEQFALPEALDLLRAVRRAGESGDIPEASPSDPVAHALVRAGPRGQPPLMGTPSAAVLQSVTGA
;
A
#
# COMPACT_ATOMS: atom_id res chain seq x y z
N MET A 1 49.95 0.89 -14.35
CA MET A 1 49.08 -0.23 -13.93
C MET A 1 47.66 0.23 -14.10
N ARG A 2 46.88 -0.42 -14.93
CA ARG A 2 45.46 -0.09 -15.12
C ARG A 2 44.66 -0.58 -13.90
N ALA A 3 43.50 0.01 -13.65
CA ALA A 3 42.63 -0.42 -12.55
C ALA A 3 42.28 -1.91 -12.66
N ASP A 4 42.07 -2.40 -13.88
CA ASP A 4 41.78 -3.79 -14.16
C ASP A 4 42.95 -4.73 -13.84
N ASP A 5 44.20 -4.30 -14.08
CA ASP A 5 45.40 -5.08 -13.73
C ASP A 5 45.55 -5.20 -12.19
N LEU A 6 45.21 -4.13 -11.46
CA LEU A 6 45.22 -4.11 -10.01
C LEU A 6 44.08 -4.99 -9.44
N LEU A 7 42.89 -4.93 -10.06
CA LEU A 7 41.75 -5.75 -9.70
C LEU A 7 42.09 -7.23 -9.88
N ALA A 8 42.62 -7.62 -11.04
CA ALA A 8 43.01 -9.00 -11.35
C ALA A 8 44.14 -9.51 -10.45
N ALA A 9 45.10 -8.64 -10.06
CA ALA A 9 46.16 -9.00 -9.15
C ALA A 9 45.69 -9.12 -7.68
N THR A 10 44.69 -8.34 -7.26
CA THR A 10 44.18 -8.31 -5.89
C THR A 10 43.04 -9.31 -5.67
N PHE A 11 42.23 -9.52 -6.71
CA PHE A 11 41.04 -10.37 -6.70
C PHE A 11 41.02 -11.32 -7.90
N PRO A 12 41.97 -12.27 -7.98
CA PRO A 12 42.06 -13.16 -9.14
C PRO A 12 40.76 -13.96 -9.39
N ASP A 13 40.03 -14.28 -8.33
CA ASP A 13 38.79 -15.03 -8.41
C ASP A 13 37.64 -14.19 -9.04
N GLN A 14 37.69 -12.87 -8.94
CA GLN A 14 36.70 -12.00 -9.61
C GLN A 14 37.03 -11.74 -11.09
N ALA A 15 38.28 -11.91 -11.47
CA ALA A 15 38.70 -11.82 -12.87
C ALA A 15 38.47 -13.14 -13.65
N ALA A 16 38.21 -14.25 -12.96
CA ALA A 16 37.87 -15.53 -13.55
C ALA A 16 36.36 -15.66 -13.76
N CYS A 17 35.93 -16.32 -14.84
CA CYS A 17 34.53 -16.68 -15.01
C CYS A 17 34.08 -17.57 -13.85
N ALA A 18 32.85 -17.36 -13.36
CA ALA A 18 32.28 -18.12 -12.21
C ALA A 18 32.34 -19.65 -12.41
N GLU A 19 32.29 -20.11 -13.66
CA GLU A 19 32.40 -21.52 -14.06
C GLU A 19 33.76 -22.16 -13.78
N ASN A 20 34.80 -21.33 -13.61
CA ASN A 20 36.18 -21.78 -13.38
C ASN A 20 36.56 -21.73 -11.88
N LEU A 21 35.66 -21.29 -11.00
CA LEU A 21 35.92 -21.21 -9.57
C LEU A 21 35.59 -22.56 -8.89
N THR A 22 36.59 -23.25 -8.43
CA THR A 22 36.42 -24.50 -7.67
C THR A 22 36.60 -24.22 -6.18
N GLY A 23 35.51 -24.38 -5.39
CA GLY A 23 35.53 -24.26 -3.93
C GLY A 23 34.75 -23.02 -3.38
N PRO A 24 34.67 -22.89 -2.05
CA PRO A 24 33.97 -21.78 -1.45
C PRO A 24 34.68 -20.45 -1.74
N PRO A 25 33.93 -19.33 -1.94
CA PRO A 25 34.50 -18.01 -2.16
C PRO A 25 35.47 -17.64 -1.04
N ARG A 26 36.68 -17.21 -1.38
CA ARG A 26 37.68 -16.76 -0.42
C ARG A 26 37.68 -15.24 -0.36
N ILE A 27 37.55 -14.69 0.84
CA ILE A 27 37.71 -13.26 1.06
C ILE A 27 39.19 -12.92 1.06
N PRO A 28 39.71 -12.08 0.13
CA PRO A 28 41.12 -11.73 0.08
C PRO A 28 41.57 -10.96 1.34
N ASP A 29 42.73 -11.30 1.88
CA ASP A 29 43.33 -10.53 2.97
C ASP A 29 44.01 -9.27 2.43
N HIS A 30 43.20 -8.24 2.15
CA HIS A 30 43.68 -6.97 1.62
C HIS A 30 43.16 -5.80 2.48
N PRO A 31 43.98 -4.75 2.74
CA PRO A 31 43.58 -3.63 3.60
C PRO A 31 42.27 -2.94 3.19
N LEU A 32 42.04 -2.74 1.89
CA LEU A 32 40.80 -2.15 1.37
C LEU A 32 39.58 -3.05 1.62
N VAL A 33 39.72 -4.36 1.49
CA VAL A 33 38.64 -5.31 1.78
C VAL A 33 38.29 -5.29 3.25
N ARG A 34 39.31 -5.31 4.13
CA ARG A 34 39.10 -5.20 5.58
C ARG A 34 38.42 -3.88 5.98
N GLU A 35 38.83 -2.78 5.35
CA GLU A 35 38.21 -1.47 5.58
C GLU A 35 36.76 -1.43 5.06
N THR A 36 36.51 -1.95 3.87
CA THR A 36 35.15 -2.05 3.31
C THR A 36 34.25 -2.89 4.21
N ILE A 37 34.71 -4.04 4.68
CA ILE A 37 33.96 -4.89 5.61
C ILE A 37 33.68 -4.12 6.90
N ARG A 38 34.67 -3.41 7.47
CA ARG A 38 34.51 -2.61 8.67
C ARG A 38 33.46 -1.52 8.47
N ASN A 39 33.54 -0.78 7.37
CA ASN A 39 32.59 0.29 7.04
C ASN A 39 31.16 -0.28 6.83
N CYS A 40 31.04 -1.39 6.12
CA CYS A 40 29.75 -2.06 5.97
C CYS A 40 29.15 -2.46 7.33
N LEU A 41 29.94 -3.02 8.22
CA LEU A 41 29.46 -3.51 9.51
C LEU A 41 29.15 -2.38 10.51
N HIS A 42 29.87 -1.27 10.48
CA HIS A 42 29.75 -0.18 11.47
C HIS A 42 29.02 1.06 10.95
N GLU A 43 29.03 1.34 9.63
CA GLU A 43 28.40 2.51 9.04
C GLU A 43 27.11 2.21 8.31
N ALA A 44 27.07 1.08 7.54
CA ALA A 44 25.88 0.67 6.81
C ALA A 44 24.98 -0.27 7.64
N MET A 45 25.58 -1.05 8.54
CA MET A 45 24.91 -1.96 9.47
C MET A 45 25.22 -1.53 10.90
N ASP A 46 24.29 -1.67 11.83
CA ASP A 46 24.50 -1.39 13.25
C ASP A 46 25.02 -2.62 14.00
N LEU A 47 26.31 -2.94 13.78
CA LEU A 47 26.95 -4.06 14.47
C LEU A 47 26.96 -3.88 16.00
N ASN A 48 27.15 -2.66 16.49
CA ASN A 48 27.18 -2.38 17.93
C ASN A 48 25.80 -2.60 18.56
N GLY A 49 24.73 -2.18 17.89
CA GLY A 49 23.35 -2.46 18.29
C GLY A 49 23.03 -3.96 18.30
N LEU A 50 23.48 -4.70 17.29
CA LEU A 50 23.33 -6.16 17.26
C LEU A 50 24.04 -6.83 18.44
N ILE A 51 25.28 -6.44 18.74
CA ILE A 51 26.05 -6.97 19.88
C ILE A 51 25.31 -6.68 21.20
N ALA A 52 24.82 -5.44 21.39
CA ALA A 52 24.08 -5.07 22.59
C ALA A 52 22.81 -5.89 22.79
N VAL A 53 22.06 -6.16 21.70
CA VAL A 53 20.87 -7.03 21.74
C VAL A 53 21.24 -8.45 22.11
N LEU A 54 22.29 -9.02 21.47
CA LEU A 54 22.74 -10.38 21.77
C LEU A 54 23.25 -10.54 23.22
N GLU A 55 23.95 -9.54 23.74
CA GLU A 55 24.37 -9.49 25.14
C GLU A 55 23.17 -9.38 26.09
N GLY A 56 22.15 -8.57 25.74
CA GLY A 56 20.90 -8.46 26.47
C GLY A 56 20.13 -9.79 26.53
N ILE A 57 20.08 -10.52 25.43
CA ILE A 57 19.51 -11.89 25.37
C ILE A 57 20.32 -12.84 26.25
N ARG A 58 21.63 -12.82 26.14
CA ARG A 58 22.53 -13.70 26.94
C ARG A 58 22.44 -13.42 28.44
N ALA A 59 22.27 -12.15 28.82
CA ALA A 59 22.09 -11.71 30.19
C ALA A 59 20.66 -11.94 30.72
N GLY A 60 19.71 -12.38 29.89
CA GLY A 60 18.31 -12.58 30.25
C GLY A 60 17.50 -11.28 30.39
N ALA A 61 18.08 -10.13 30.04
CA ALA A 61 17.40 -8.84 30.02
C ALA A 61 16.36 -8.75 28.88
N ILE A 62 16.64 -9.42 27.77
CA ILE A 62 15.73 -9.55 26.62
C ILE A 62 15.24 -11.00 26.55
N ARG A 63 13.94 -11.18 26.66
CA ARG A 63 13.32 -12.51 26.49
C ARG A 63 13.09 -12.80 25.00
N THR A 64 13.52 -13.96 24.57
CA THR A 64 13.24 -14.48 23.22
C THR A 64 12.14 -15.52 23.28
N SER A 65 11.25 -15.54 22.29
CA SER A 65 10.30 -16.62 22.10
C SER A 65 10.35 -17.10 20.65
N ALA A 66 10.39 -18.41 20.46
CA ALA A 66 10.25 -19.04 19.15
C ALA A 66 8.82 -19.59 19.06
N ILE A 67 8.09 -19.13 18.07
CA ILE A 67 6.68 -19.53 17.87
C ILE A 67 6.54 -19.93 16.41
N ASP A 68 6.03 -21.15 16.19
CA ASP A 68 5.66 -21.60 14.86
C ASP A 68 4.35 -20.91 14.45
N THR A 69 4.37 -20.17 13.36
CA THR A 69 3.22 -19.49 12.83
C THR A 69 2.89 -20.01 11.42
N PRO A 70 1.59 -20.18 11.08
CA PRO A 70 1.20 -20.61 9.74
C PRO A 70 1.48 -19.54 8.67
N GLU A 71 1.75 -18.31 9.09
CA GLU A 71 2.08 -17.18 8.22
C GLU A 71 3.31 -16.45 8.75
N ALA A 72 4.14 -15.97 7.82
CA ALA A 72 5.31 -15.17 8.17
C ALA A 72 4.88 -13.89 8.91
N THR A 73 5.58 -13.55 10.00
CA THR A 73 5.36 -12.27 10.68
C THR A 73 5.74 -11.10 9.77
N PRO A 74 5.25 -9.87 10.00
CA PRO A 74 5.63 -8.71 9.19
C PRO A 74 7.16 -8.53 9.07
N PHE A 75 7.91 -8.75 10.15
CA PHE A 75 9.38 -8.63 10.14
C PHE A 75 10.06 -9.75 9.34
N SER A 76 9.68 -11.01 9.56
CA SER A 76 10.24 -12.11 8.76
C SER A 76 9.85 -12.00 7.29
N HIS A 77 8.69 -11.43 7.00
CA HIS A 77 8.22 -11.19 5.65
C HIS A 77 9.08 -10.16 4.90
N GLU A 78 9.50 -9.08 5.57
CA GLU A 78 10.43 -8.10 4.99
C GLU A 78 11.80 -8.73 4.71
N ILE A 79 12.34 -9.51 5.63
CA ILE A 79 13.63 -10.19 5.45
C ILE A 79 13.58 -11.17 4.28
N LEU A 80 12.53 -11.98 4.21
CA LEU A 80 12.34 -12.95 3.13
C LEU A 80 12.14 -12.31 1.76
N ASN A 81 11.48 -11.14 1.72
CA ASN A 81 11.28 -10.38 0.48
C ASN A 81 12.50 -9.57 0.03
N ALA A 82 13.45 -9.31 0.91
CA ALA A 82 14.69 -8.62 0.57
C ALA A 82 15.62 -9.52 -0.30
N ASN A 83 15.40 -10.82 -0.34
CA ASN A 83 16.19 -11.73 -1.17
C ASN A 83 15.77 -11.58 -2.65
N PRO A 84 16.67 -11.13 -3.56
CA PRO A 84 16.35 -10.93 -4.98
C PRO A 84 16.03 -12.25 -5.71
N TYR A 85 16.40 -13.39 -5.14
CA TYR A 85 16.20 -14.71 -5.74
C TYR A 85 14.90 -15.41 -5.28
N ALA A 86 14.09 -14.78 -4.43
CA ALA A 86 12.82 -15.35 -3.96
C ALA A 86 11.78 -15.60 -5.09
N PHE A 87 12.07 -15.17 -6.30
CA PHE A 87 11.23 -15.38 -7.49
C PHE A 87 11.60 -16.67 -8.27
N LEU A 88 12.75 -17.24 -8.03
CA LEU A 88 13.20 -18.44 -8.73
C LEU A 88 12.56 -19.69 -8.10
N ASP A 89 12.28 -20.69 -8.92
CA ASP A 89 11.64 -21.93 -8.45
C ASP A 89 12.57 -22.79 -7.58
N ASP A 90 13.85 -22.63 -7.74
CA ASP A 90 14.91 -23.25 -6.93
C ASP A 90 15.19 -22.51 -5.61
N ALA A 91 14.47 -21.41 -5.34
CA ALA A 91 14.56 -20.71 -4.06
C ALA A 91 14.17 -21.64 -2.89
N PRO A 92 14.75 -21.47 -1.69
CA PRO A 92 14.41 -22.25 -0.52
C PRO A 92 12.91 -22.32 -0.23
N LEU A 93 12.43 -23.44 0.28
CA LEU A 93 11.01 -23.70 0.54
C LEU A 93 10.36 -22.59 1.39
N GLU A 94 11.08 -22.09 2.39
CA GLU A 94 10.59 -21.03 3.28
C GLU A 94 10.35 -19.70 2.54
N GLU A 95 11.23 -19.36 1.60
CA GLU A 95 11.06 -18.15 0.77
C GLU A 95 9.90 -18.32 -0.19
N ARG A 96 9.71 -19.50 -0.78
CA ARG A 96 8.56 -19.81 -1.62
C ARG A 96 7.24 -19.71 -0.85
N ARG A 97 7.19 -20.24 0.39
CA ARG A 97 6.04 -20.15 1.29
C ARG A 97 5.73 -18.70 1.67
N ALA A 98 6.73 -17.92 2.05
CA ALA A 98 6.55 -16.49 2.38
C ALA A 98 6.01 -15.71 1.19
N ARG A 99 6.49 -15.99 -0.02
CA ARG A 99 5.99 -15.37 -1.25
C ARG A 99 4.56 -15.77 -1.57
N ALA A 100 4.21 -17.04 -1.39
CA ALA A 100 2.85 -17.53 -1.54
C ALA A 100 1.89 -16.84 -0.55
N VAL A 101 2.31 -16.65 0.70
CA VAL A 101 1.55 -15.92 1.73
C VAL A 101 1.37 -14.45 1.33
N GLN A 102 2.41 -13.78 0.82
CA GLN A 102 2.31 -12.41 0.34
C GLN A 102 1.32 -12.29 -0.82
N LEU A 103 1.41 -13.17 -1.83
CA LEU A 103 0.46 -13.20 -2.93
C LEU A 103 -0.96 -13.48 -2.44
N ARG A 104 -1.13 -14.41 -1.47
CA ARG A 104 -2.42 -14.69 -0.84
C ARG A 104 -2.97 -13.46 -0.11
N ARG A 105 -2.16 -12.69 0.62
CA ARG A 105 -2.58 -11.43 1.26
C ARG A 105 -2.90 -10.33 0.25
N THR A 106 -2.16 -10.27 -0.85
CA THR A 106 -2.40 -9.32 -1.95
C THR A 106 -3.67 -9.68 -2.73
N VAL A 107 -3.92 -10.98 -2.89
CA VAL A 107 -5.07 -11.55 -3.60
C VAL A 107 -6.19 -11.99 -2.63
N ARG A 108 -5.94 -12.00 -1.31
CA ARG A 108 -6.96 -12.23 -0.28
C ARG A 108 -7.90 -11.06 -0.27
N THR A 109 -8.85 -11.30 -0.99
CA THR A 109 -10.00 -10.48 -1.16
C THR A 109 -11.14 -11.18 -0.46
N ASP A 110 -11.62 -10.53 0.53
CA ASP A 110 -13.05 -10.30 0.51
C ASP A 110 -13.27 -9.37 -0.69
N PHE A 111 -13.26 -9.93 -1.90
CA PHE A 111 -13.60 -9.22 -3.11
C PHE A 111 -15.04 -8.81 -2.95
N VAL A 112 -15.27 -7.56 -2.62
CA VAL A 112 -16.54 -6.89 -2.86
C VAL A 112 -16.88 -7.18 -4.31
N GLU A 113 -18.01 -7.82 -4.54
CA GLU A 113 -18.47 -8.20 -5.86
C GLU A 113 -18.22 -7.05 -6.85
N GLY A 114 -17.32 -7.27 -7.79
CA GLY A 114 -17.04 -6.37 -8.91
C GLY A 114 -15.76 -5.55 -8.89
N ALA A 115 -15.09 -5.31 -7.76
CA ALA A 115 -13.95 -4.38 -7.70
C ALA A 115 -12.55 -5.01 -7.79
N GLY A 116 -12.44 -6.33 -7.75
CA GLY A 116 -11.15 -7.02 -7.72
C GLY A 116 -11.12 -8.37 -8.47
N ALA A 117 -12.14 -8.70 -9.25
CA ALA A 117 -12.13 -9.91 -10.05
C ALA A 117 -11.01 -9.86 -11.10
N LEU A 118 -10.32 -10.98 -11.31
CA LEU A 118 -9.35 -11.09 -12.38
C LEU A 118 -10.05 -10.99 -13.74
N ASP A 119 -9.36 -10.43 -14.72
CA ASP A 119 -9.89 -10.31 -16.09
C ASP A 119 -9.93 -11.69 -16.76
N ALA A 120 -11.11 -12.09 -17.25
CA ALA A 120 -11.32 -13.40 -17.87
C ALA A 120 -10.40 -13.63 -19.09
N ASP A 121 -10.22 -12.60 -19.92
CA ASP A 121 -9.34 -12.70 -21.08
C ASP A 121 -7.88 -12.78 -20.68
N ALA A 122 -7.46 -12.16 -19.57
CA ALA A 122 -6.11 -12.29 -19.03
C ALA A 122 -5.87 -13.73 -18.55
N ILE A 123 -6.85 -14.37 -17.93
CA ILE A 123 -6.77 -15.79 -17.54
C ILE A 123 -6.58 -16.66 -18.78
N VAL A 124 -7.44 -16.50 -19.80
CA VAL A 124 -7.37 -17.27 -21.04
C VAL A 124 -6.03 -17.05 -21.75
N GLN A 125 -5.58 -15.80 -21.83
CA GLN A 125 -4.31 -15.45 -22.47
C GLN A 125 -3.14 -16.13 -21.76
N VAL A 126 -3.02 -16.01 -20.45
CA VAL A 126 -1.91 -16.60 -19.69
C VAL A 126 -1.96 -18.12 -19.74
N ALA A 127 -3.13 -18.74 -19.66
CA ALA A 127 -3.28 -20.18 -19.79
C ALA A 127 -2.83 -20.67 -21.19
N ALA A 128 -3.19 -19.96 -22.25
CA ALA A 128 -2.78 -20.28 -23.61
C ALA A 128 -1.25 -20.12 -23.83
N GLU A 129 -0.65 -19.08 -23.21
CA GLU A 129 0.78 -18.83 -23.30
C GLU A 129 1.62 -19.80 -22.43
N ALA A 130 1.03 -20.36 -21.36
CA ALA A 130 1.67 -21.35 -20.50
C ALA A 130 1.58 -22.77 -21.07
N TRP A 131 0.58 -23.04 -21.93
CA TRP A 131 0.41 -24.35 -22.53
C TRP A 131 1.54 -24.67 -23.50
N PRO A 132 2.09 -25.93 -23.49
CA PRO A 132 3.21 -26.30 -24.34
C PRO A 132 2.91 -26.11 -25.84
N VAL A 133 3.83 -25.44 -26.52
CA VAL A 133 3.79 -25.31 -27.99
C VAL A 133 4.64 -26.44 -28.59
N VAL A 134 3.99 -27.40 -29.26
CA VAL A 134 4.61 -28.60 -29.81
C VAL A 134 4.69 -28.49 -31.33
N ARG A 135 5.91 -28.54 -31.87
CA ARG A 135 6.20 -28.45 -33.33
C ARG A 135 6.83 -29.71 -33.89
N ASP A 136 7.43 -30.51 -33.01
CA ASP A 136 8.11 -31.76 -33.36
C ASP A 136 7.98 -32.82 -32.25
N PRO A 137 8.40 -34.09 -32.49
CA PRO A 137 8.30 -35.13 -31.48
C PRO A 137 9.16 -34.91 -30.24
N ASP A 138 10.28 -34.19 -30.33
CA ASP A 138 11.16 -33.95 -29.18
C ASP A 138 10.50 -32.92 -28.24
N GLU A 139 9.91 -31.84 -28.78
CA GLU A 139 9.12 -30.89 -27.99
C GLU A 139 7.89 -31.57 -27.36
N LEU A 140 7.24 -32.52 -28.07
CA LEU A 140 6.17 -33.32 -27.45
C LEU A 140 6.69 -34.17 -26.30
N HIS A 141 7.87 -34.78 -26.45
CA HIS A 141 8.45 -35.57 -25.39
C HIS A 141 8.75 -34.75 -24.13
N GLU A 142 9.28 -33.54 -24.29
CA GLU A 142 9.51 -32.60 -23.18
C GLU A 142 8.18 -32.20 -22.51
N ALA A 143 7.13 -31.90 -23.30
CA ALA A 143 5.81 -31.59 -22.78
C ALA A 143 5.25 -32.80 -21.98
N LEU A 144 5.43 -34.02 -22.47
CA LEU A 144 5.01 -35.24 -21.77
C LEU A 144 5.81 -35.46 -20.50
N LEU A 145 7.12 -35.16 -20.47
CA LEU A 145 7.94 -35.25 -19.26
C LEU A 145 7.44 -34.32 -18.14
N THR A 146 6.91 -33.15 -18.51
CA THR A 146 6.33 -32.18 -17.60
C THR A 146 4.92 -32.57 -17.14
N LEU A 147 4.04 -32.89 -18.08
CA LEU A 147 2.62 -33.18 -17.81
C LEU A 147 2.37 -34.61 -17.31
N ILE A 148 3.28 -35.53 -17.59
CA ILE A 148 3.34 -36.97 -17.21
C ILE A 148 2.19 -37.79 -17.79
N THR A 149 0.94 -37.38 -17.60
CA THR A 149 -0.24 -38.01 -18.16
C THR A 149 -1.08 -36.96 -18.92
N VAL A 150 -1.26 -37.19 -20.24
CA VAL A 150 -1.96 -36.26 -21.13
C VAL A 150 -3.03 -37.03 -21.90
N PRO A 151 -4.31 -36.59 -21.89
CA PRO A 151 -5.31 -37.18 -22.77
C PRO A 151 -4.89 -36.94 -24.23
N PRO A 152 -5.29 -37.84 -25.18
CA PRO A 152 -4.97 -37.68 -26.59
C PRO A 152 -5.36 -36.31 -27.13
N ILE A 153 -4.41 -35.64 -27.77
CA ILE A 153 -4.62 -34.32 -28.41
C ILE A 153 -4.46 -34.53 -29.92
N PRO A 154 -5.49 -34.27 -30.72
CA PRO A 154 -5.49 -34.55 -32.15
C PRO A 154 -4.30 -33.93 -32.89
N GLU A 155 -3.92 -32.70 -32.53
CA GLU A 155 -2.84 -31.96 -33.18
C GLU A 155 -1.45 -32.59 -32.92
N TRP A 156 -1.30 -33.38 -31.86
CA TRP A 156 -0.05 -34.03 -31.49
C TRP A 156 0.02 -35.50 -31.85
N GLU A 157 -1.04 -36.09 -32.40
CA GLU A 157 -1.16 -37.51 -32.66
C GLU A 157 -0.02 -38.06 -33.57
N ALA A 158 0.32 -37.30 -34.62
CA ALA A 158 1.40 -37.69 -35.55
C ALA A 158 2.78 -37.69 -34.87
N PHE A 159 3.02 -36.80 -33.94
CA PHE A 159 4.26 -36.73 -33.18
C PHE A 159 4.30 -37.84 -32.11
N PHE A 160 3.17 -38.09 -31.46
CA PHE A 160 3.04 -39.18 -30.49
C PHE A 160 3.29 -40.54 -31.11
N ALA A 161 2.75 -40.81 -32.31
CA ALA A 161 3.01 -42.08 -33.04
C ALA A 161 4.50 -42.30 -33.26
N ARG A 162 5.25 -41.23 -33.60
CA ARG A 162 6.73 -41.32 -33.75
C ARG A 162 7.45 -41.60 -32.43
N LEU A 163 6.98 -41.02 -31.31
CA LEU A 163 7.54 -41.34 -29.99
C LEU A 163 7.23 -42.76 -29.55
N LEU A 164 6.02 -43.24 -29.88
CA LEU A 164 5.60 -44.61 -29.62
C LEU A 164 6.49 -45.60 -30.38
N ASP A 165 6.73 -45.38 -31.68
CA ASP A 165 7.60 -46.21 -32.54
C ASP A 165 9.05 -46.19 -32.05
N ALA A 166 9.50 -45.08 -31.51
CA ALA A 166 10.83 -44.92 -30.92
C ALA A 166 10.95 -45.52 -29.50
N GLY A 167 9.87 -45.99 -28.90
CA GLY A 167 9.86 -46.53 -27.53
C GLY A 167 10.03 -45.46 -26.45
N ARG A 168 9.85 -44.19 -26.79
CA ARG A 168 10.01 -43.04 -25.87
C ARG A 168 8.68 -42.63 -25.16
N ALA A 169 7.57 -43.16 -25.58
CA ALA A 169 6.26 -42.93 -24.97
C ALA A 169 5.41 -44.22 -25.00
N ALA A 170 4.39 -44.25 -24.17
CA ALA A 170 3.39 -45.31 -24.12
C ALA A 170 1.99 -44.76 -23.99
N THR A 171 1.01 -45.54 -24.42
CA THR A 171 -0.40 -45.30 -24.15
C THR A 171 -0.78 -45.98 -22.84
N LEU A 172 -1.35 -45.23 -21.92
CA LEU A 172 -1.90 -45.69 -20.64
C LEU A 172 -3.42 -45.82 -20.77
N SER A 173 -3.95 -47.06 -20.72
CA SER A 173 -5.40 -47.34 -20.81
C SER A 173 -5.93 -47.71 -19.44
N ILE A 174 -6.85 -46.93 -18.91
CA ILE A 174 -7.44 -47.08 -17.58
C ILE A 174 -8.82 -47.75 -17.76
N PRO A 175 -9.06 -48.96 -17.18
CA PRO A 175 -10.36 -49.62 -17.29
C PRO A 175 -11.43 -48.84 -16.53
N ASN A 176 -12.66 -48.72 -17.11
CA ASN A 176 -13.77 -48.11 -16.44
C ASN A 176 -14.34 -49.05 -15.37
N ARG A 177 -14.15 -48.76 -14.08
CA ARG A 177 -14.63 -49.61 -12.97
C ARG A 177 -16.17 -49.56 -12.75
N ASP A 178 -16.86 -48.52 -13.21
CA ASP A 178 -18.30 -48.30 -12.95
C ASP A 178 -19.18 -48.69 -14.14
N ALA A 179 -18.63 -49.34 -15.16
CA ALA A 179 -19.40 -49.73 -16.34
C ALA A 179 -20.23 -50.98 -16.07
N ILE A 180 -21.55 -50.83 -15.96
CA ILE A 180 -22.49 -51.87 -16.35
C ILE A 180 -22.09 -52.32 -17.78
N PRO A 181 -22.00 -53.64 -18.09
CA PRO A 181 -21.45 -54.12 -19.35
C PRO A 181 -22.34 -53.70 -20.54
N SER A 182 -22.12 -52.52 -21.04
CA SER A 182 -22.62 -52.05 -22.34
C SER A 182 -21.41 -51.77 -23.23
N ARG A 183 -21.48 -52.23 -24.46
CA ARG A 183 -20.39 -52.35 -25.45
C ARG A 183 -19.73 -51.04 -25.91
N ASP A 184 -20.08 -49.86 -25.39
CA ASP A 184 -19.76 -48.57 -26.02
C ASP A 184 -19.08 -47.55 -25.10
N ARG A 185 -18.41 -47.98 -23.99
CA ARG A 185 -17.58 -47.09 -23.20
C ARG A 185 -16.15 -47.60 -23.14
N GLU A 186 -15.32 -47.07 -24.03
CA GLU A 186 -13.90 -47.16 -23.98
C GLU A 186 -13.38 -46.54 -22.66
N GLY A 187 -12.42 -47.21 -21.98
CA GLY A 187 -11.76 -46.66 -20.80
C GLY A 187 -11.00 -45.37 -21.11
N ALA A 188 -10.62 -44.62 -20.10
CA ALA A 188 -9.83 -43.40 -20.30
C ALA A 188 -8.45 -43.77 -20.86
N VAL A 189 -7.99 -43.07 -21.90
CA VAL A 189 -6.70 -43.24 -22.54
C VAL A 189 -5.85 -42.00 -22.33
N PHE A 190 -4.57 -42.23 -21.96
CA PHE A 190 -3.60 -41.14 -21.76
C PHE A 190 -2.29 -41.48 -22.48
N TRP A 191 -1.54 -40.49 -22.83
CA TRP A 191 -0.17 -40.55 -23.28
C TRP A 191 0.78 -40.30 -22.13
N THR A 192 1.84 -41.09 -22.00
CA THR A 192 2.86 -40.93 -20.96
C THR A 192 4.25 -41.15 -21.53
N PRO A 193 5.28 -40.38 -21.13
CA PRO A 193 6.66 -40.65 -21.58
C PRO A 193 7.22 -41.89 -20.87
N ALA A 194 8.16 -42.57 -21.51
CA ALA A 194 8.75 -43.79 -21.00
C ALA A 194 9.32 -43.62 -19.60
N GLU A 195 10.01 -42.50 -19.35
CA GLU A 195 10.73 -42.17 -18.12
C GLU A 195 9.81 -41.97 -16.92
N ARG A 196 8.58 -41.51 -17.16
CA ARG A 196 7.59 -41.19 -16.11
C ARG A 196 6.51 -42.25 -15.94
N THR A 197 6.64 -43.41 -16.64
CA THR A 197 5.71 -44.53 -16.50
C THR A 197 5.60 -45.05 -15.07
N PRO A 198 6.63 -45.06 -14.20
CA PRO A 198 6.47 -45.47 -12.81
C PRO A 198 5.50 -44.59 -12.06
N ILE A 199 5.55 -43.24 -12.24
CA ILE A 199 4.65 -42.27 -11.61
C ILE A 199 3.22 -42.47 -12.12
N ALA A 200 3.03 -42.59 -13.44
CA ALA A 200 1.73 -42.81 -14.05
C ALA A 200 1.05 -44.10 -13.54
N ARG A 201 1.84 -45.17 -13.33
CA ARG A 201 1.35 -46.46 -12.79
C ARG A 201 1.04 -46.41 -11.29
N ALA A 202 1.80 -45.66 -10.50
CA ALA A 202 1.51 -45.47 -9.09
C ALA A 202 0.12 -44.81 -8.89
N VAL A 203 -0.17 -43.81 -9.70
CA VAL A 203 -1.47 -43.12 -9.65
C VAL A 203 -2.61 -43.95 -10.28
N HIS A 204 -2.30 -44.77 -11.28
CA HIS A 204 -3.26 -45.62 -12.00
C HIS A 204 -2.82 -47.09 -11.98
N PRO A 205 -2.92 -47.80 -10.83
CA PRO A 205 -2.37 -49.14 -10.68
C PRO A 205 -3.02 -50.22 -11.60
N ASP A 206 -4.28 -50.03 -11.97
CA ASP A 206 -5.01 -50.94 -12.84
C ASP A 206 -4.83 -50.63 -14.34
N ALA A 207 -4.07 -49.59 -14.70
CA ALA A 207 -3.90 -49.19 -16.09
C ALA A 207 -2.95 -50.11 -16.83
N THR A 208 -3.25 -50.35 -18.13
CA THR A 208 -2.42 -51.12 -19.03
C THR A 208 -1.58 -50.17 -19.90
N LEU A 209 -0.25 -50.44 -19.94
CA LEU A 209 0.68 -49.71 -20.81
C LEU A 209 0.85 -50.42 -22.15
N THR A 210 0.73 -49.70 -23.25
CA THR A 210 0.97 -50.18 -24.60
C THR A 210 1.89 -49.23 -25.36
N PRO A 211 3.11 -49.65 -25.80
CA PRO A 211 3.78 -50.92 -25.52
C PRO A 211 4.14 -51.07 -24.03
N PRO A 212 4.40 -52.32 -23.57
CA PRO A 212 4.85 -52.52 -22.20
C PRO A 212 6.28 -51.99 -22.05
N ILE A 213 6.41 -50.85 -21.35
CA ILE A 213 7.70 -50.21 -21.05
C ILE A 213 8.02 -50.49 -19.59
N HIS A 214 9.25 -50.96 -19.33
CA HIS A 214 9.80 -51.09 -17.99
C HIS A 214 10.97 -50.09 -17.86
N PHE A 215 10.73 -48.97 -17.24
CA PHE A 215 11.75 -47.98 -16.97
C PHE A 215 12.02 -47.93 -15.45
N ALA A 216 13.28 -48.05 -15.07
CA ALA A 216 13.73 -47.95 -13.67
C ALA A 216 14.11 -46.47 -13.40
N GLY A 217 13.11 -45.59 -13.34
CA GLY A 217 13.30 -44.19 -13.00
C GLY A 217 12.95 -43.91 -11.54
N ASP A 218 13.33 -42.74 -11.09
CA ASP A 218 12.93 -42.25 -9.77
C ASP A 218 11.40 -42.07 -9.69
N CYS A 219 10.80 -42.72 -8.70
CA CYS A 219 9.39 -42.60 -8.39
C CYS A 219 9.26 -42.17 -6.93
N PRO A 220 8.43 -41.17 -6.63
CA PRO A 220 8.12 -40.81 -5.24
C PRO A 220 7.60 -42.02 -4.44
N GLU A 221 7.82 -42.02 -3.13
CA GLU A 221 7.50 -43.15 -2.27
C GLU A 221 5.99 -43.39 -2.08
N THR A 222 5.17 -42.38 -2.29
CA THR A 222 3.72 -42.46 -2.07
C THR A 222 2.90 -42.06 -3.31
N ASP A 223 1.69 -42.59 -3.41
CA ASP A 223 0.79 -42.30 -4.52
C ASP A 223 0.37 -40.82 -4.53
N GLU A 224 0.27 -40.20 -3.33
CA GLU A 224 -0.03 -38.77 -3.18
C GLU A 224 1.10 -37.89 -3.74
N ALA A 225 2.35 -38.27 -3.49
CA ALA A 225 3.51 -37.56 -4.02
C ALA A 225 3.62 -37.75 -5.55
N CYS A 226 3.29 -38.95 -6.07
CA CYS A 226 3.20 -39.18 -7.51
C CYS A 226 2.08 -38.32 -8.16
N ALA A 227 0.92 -38.22 -7.53
CA ALA A 227 -0.15 -37.37 -7.99
C ALA A 227 0.24 -35.88 -7.94
N ALA A 228 0.98 -35.45 -6.90
CA ALA A 228 1.49 -34.09 -6.79
C ALA A 228 2.47 -33.75 -7.93
N GLU A 229 3.32 -34.70 -8.36
CA GLU A 229 4.18 -34.50 -9.53
C GLU A 229 3.39 -34.29 -10.83
N ILE A 230 2.35 -35.07 -11.06
CA ILE A 230 1.47 -34.88 -12.22
C ILE A 230 0.79 -33.53 -12.16
N LEU A 231 0.15 -33.18 -11.04
CA LEU A 231 -0.56 -31.92 -10.88
C LEU A 231 0.39 -30.71 -10.96
N ARG A 232 1.64 -30.82 -10.50
CA ARG A 232 2.66 -29.76 -10.63
C ARG A 232 2.83 -29.36 -12.09
N GLY A 233 3.06 -30.33 -12.99
CA GLY A 233 3.22 -30.08 -14.41
C GLY A 233 1.99 -29.43 -15.04
N TRP A 234 0.80 -29.86 -14.65
CA TRP A 234 -0.46 -29.27 -15.13
C TRP A 234 -0.65 -27.83 -14.66
N PHE A 235 -0.29 -27.52 -13.40
CA PHE A 235 -0.36 -26.16 -12.88
C PHE A 235 0.72 -25.23 -13.44
N GLU A 236 1.87 -25.75 -13.80
CA GLU A 236 2.92 -24.97 -14.49
C GLU A 236 2.52 -24.64 -15.93
N SER A 237 1.73 -25.51 -16.55
CA SER A 237 1.31 -25.40 -17.95
C SER A 237 -0.06 -24.77 -18.15
N GLY A 238 -0.81 -24.42 -17.09
CA GLY A 238 -2.14 -23.84 -17.23
C GLY A 238 -2.85 -23.59 -15.91
N GLY A 239 -4.14 -23.26 -15.99
CA GLY A 239 -5.02 -22.97 -14.85
C GLY A 239 -5.57 -21.55 -14.88
N PRO A 240 -6.47 -21.17 -13.98
CA PRO A 240 -6.89 -21.87 -12.75
C PRO A 240 -7.68 -23.15 -12.99
N TYR A 241 -7.55 -24.12 -12.08
CA TYR A 241 -8.28 -25.38 -12.14
C TYR A 241 -9.06 -25.65 -10.86
N ARG A 242 -10.17 -26.40 -10.98
CA ARG A 242 -10.93 -26.94 -9.84
C ARG A 242 -10.60 -28.40 -9.62
N ALA A 243 -10.63 -28.86 -8.37
CA ALA A 243 -10.31 -30.23 -8.06
C ALA A 243 -11.18 -31.29 -8.77
N PRO A 244 -12.54 -31.12 -8.90
CA PRO A 244 -13.34 -32.05 -9.70
C PRO A 244 -12.96 -32.08 -11.18
N GLU A 245 -12.59 -30.94 -11.74
CA GLU A 245 -12.15 -30.82 -13.12
C GLU A 245 -10.87 -31.60 -13.37
N LEU A 246 -9.86 -31.45 -12.49
CA LEU A 246 -8.61 -32.21 -12.55
C LEU A 246 -8.85 -33.71 -12.35
N ALA A 247 -9.69 -34.08 -11.38
CA ALA A 247 -10.06 -35.47 -11.13
C ALA A 247 -10.67 -36.13 -12.37
N ALA A 248 -11.62 -35.43 -13.03
CA ALA A 248 -12.25 -35.92 -14.26
C ALA A 248 -11.28 -35.94 -15.45
N ARG A 249 -10.50 -34.87 -15.64
CA ARG A 249 -9.56 -34.71 -16.75
C ARG A 249 -8.44 -35.72 -16.74
N LEU A 250 -7.95 -36.09 -15.55
CA LEU A 250 -6.82 -37.01 -15.35
C LEU A 250 -7.27 -38.42 -14.91
N ALA A 251 -8.58 -38.66 -14.84
CA ALA A 251 -9.17 -39.91 -14.34
C ALA A 251 -8.62 -40.34 -12.96
N MET A 252 -8.31 -39.37 -12.10
CA MET A 252 -7.79 -39.61 -10.75
C MET A 252 -8.91 -39.64 -9.71
N PRO A 253 -8.77 -40.46 -8.64
CA PRO A 253 -9.67 -40.40 -7.50
C PRO A 253 -9.64 -39.00 -6.86
N ARG A 254 -10.80 -38.44 -6.53
CA ARG A 254 -10.93 -37.09 -5.94
C ARG A 254 -10.07 -36.94 -4.67
N ALA A 255 -10.06 -37.93 -3.80
CA ALA A 255 -9.27 -37.90 -2.55
C ALA A 255 -7.77 -37.76 -2.82
N LEU A 256 -7.28 -38.40 -3.89
CA LEU A 256 -5.87 -38.31 -4.29
C LEU A 256 -5.53 -36.92 -4.84
N VAL A 257 -6.43 -36.33 -5.64
CA VAL A 257 -6.29 -34.96 -6.12
C VAL A 257 -6.30 -33.96 -4.96
N ASP A 258 -7.21 -34.10 -4.00
CA ASP A 258 -7.31 -33.21 -2.84
C ASP A 258 -6.03 -33.29 -1.97
N ALA A 259 -5.47 -34.50 -1.76
CA ALA A 259 -4.21 -34.68 -1.02
C ALA A 259 -3.03 -34.04 -1.75
N ALA A 260 -2.90 -34.25 -3.06
CA ALA A 260 -1.86 -33.66 -3.88
C ALA A 260 -1.96 -32.12 -3.95
N LEU A 261 -3.16 -31.56 -4.04
CA LEU A 261 -3.39 -30.12 -3.96
C LEU A 261 -2.97 -29.54 -2.60
N ALA A 262 -3.31 -30.23 -1.51
CA ALA A 262 -2.90 -29.80 -0.17
C ALA A 262 -1.36 -29.82 -0.02
N GLN A 263 -0.70 -30.82 -0.58
CA GLN A 263 0.77 -30.89 -0.62
C GLN A 263 1.37 -29.72 -1.40
N LEU A 264 0.93 -29.47 -2.63
CA LEU A 264 1.44 -28.37 -3.47
C LEU A 264 1.15 -26.99 -2.88
N GLU A 265 0.02 -26.84 -2.17
CA GLU A 265 -0.29 -25.61 -1.41
C GLU A 265 0.67 -25.45 -0.22
N ALA A 266 0.93 -26.51 0.52
CA ALA A 266 1.89 -26.50 1.63
C ALA A 266 3.33 -26.18 1.16
N GLU A 267 3.70 -26.65 -0.04
CA GLU A 267 4.96 -26.29 -0.70
C GLU A 267 4.99 -24.86 -1.23
N GLY A 268 3.85 -24.15 -1.23
CA GLY A 268 3.73 -22.77 -1.72
C GLY A 268 3.82 -22.64 -3.24
N GLN A 269 3.60 -23.71 -3.99
CA GLN A 269 3.64 -23.69 -5.46
C GLN A 269 2.33 -23.20 -6.06
N ILE A 270 1.20 -23.59 -5.48
CA ILE A 270 -0.13 -23.19 -5.89
C ILE A 270 -0.84 -22.40 -4.80
N LEU A 271 -1.80 -21.60 -5.20
CA LEU A 271 -2.64 -20.79 -4.32
C LEU A 271 -4.10 -21.17 -4.52
N ARG A 272 -4.81 -21.24 -3.41
CA ARG A 272 -6.24 -21.49 -3.37
C ARG A 272 -7.02 -20.18 -3.37
N GLY A 273 -8.06 -20.06 -4.19
CA GLY A 273 -8.86 -18.84 -4.28
C GLY A 273 -10.08 -18.98 -5.16
N ARG A 274 -10.63 -17.85 -5.58
CA ARG A 274 -11.62 -17.70 -6.64
C ARG A 274 -11.02 -16.77 -7.67
N PHE A 275 -10.65 -17.26 -8.80
CA PHE A 275 -9.89 -16.51 -9.79
C PHE A 275 -10.72 -16.18 -11.02
N THR A 276 -11.60 -17.11 -11.43
CA THR A 276 -12.40 -16.97 -12.64
C THR A 276 -13.70 -16.23 -12.34
N PRO A 277 -13.99 -15.12 -13.03
CA PRO A 277 -15.27 -14.40 -12.89
C PRO A 277 -16.46 -15.31 -13.20
N GLY A 278 -17.47 -15.32 -12.33
CA GLY A 278 -18.68 -16.13 -12.51
C GLY A 278 -18.53 -17.63 -12.21
N ALA A 279 -17.37 -18.07 -11.72
CA ALA A 279 -17.19 -19.45 -11.26
C ALA A 279 -18.12 -19.77 -10.07
N PRO A 280 -18.60 -21.04 -9.94
CA PRO A 280 -19.44 -21.45 -8.82
C PRO A 280 -18.80 -21.15 -7.46
N ALA A 281 -19.59 -20.63 -6.54
CA ALA A 281 -19.11 -20.17 -5.24
C ALA A 281 -18.76 -21.30 -4.26
N ASP A 282 -19.22 -22.50 -4.51
CA ASP A 282 -19.16 -23.68 -3.66
C ASP A 282 -17.82 -24.41 -3.73
N GLU A 283 -17.06 -24.23 -4.80
CA GLU A 283 -15.77 -24.90 -4.99
C GLU A 283 -14.62 -23.91 -5.22
N PRO A 284 -13.50 -24.06 -4.50
CA PRO A 284 -12.32 -23.26 -4.71
C PRO A 284 -11.60 -23.65 -6.01
N GLU A 285 -10.93 -22.66 -6.59
CA GLU A 285 -9.98 -22.82 -7.69
C GLU A 285 -8.54 -22.83 -7.14
N TRP A 286 -7.65 -23.44 -7.89
CA TRP A 286 -6.24 -23.52 -7.62
C TRP A 286 -5.46 -22.99 -8.81
N CYS A 287 -4.44 -22.20 -8.58
CA CYS A 287 -3.61 -21.63 -9.64
C CYS A 287 -2.15 -21.59 -9.24
N HIS A 288 -1.26 -21.86 -10.18
CA HIS A 288 0.18 -21.73 -9.96
C HIS A 288 0.55 -20.27 -9.66
N ARG A 289 1.35 -20.04 -8.63
CA ARG A 289 1.69 -18.70 -8.13
C ARG A 289 2.26 -17.75 -9.20
N ARG A 290 3.08 -18.26 -10.14
CA ARG A 290 3.66 -17.46 -11.23
C ARG A 290 2.60 -17.04 -12.24
N LEU A 291 1.75 -17.98 -12.64
CA LEU A 291 0.67 -17.70 -13.59
C LEU A 291 -0.33 -16.73 -12.98
N LEU A 292 -0.69 -16.92 -11.71
CA LEU A 292 -1.57 -15.99 -11.00
C LEU A 292 -1.00 -14.58 -10.92
N ALA A 293 0.29 -14.43 -10.60
CA ALA A 293 0.96 -13.13 -10.60
C ALA A 293 0.93 -12.47 -11.98
N ARG A 294 1.11 -13.26 -13.05
CA ARG A 294 1.05 -12.77 -14.44
C ARG A 294 -0.37 -12.36 -14.84
N ILE A 295 -1.39 -13.18 -14.52
CA ILE A 295 -2.79 -12.87 -14.74
C ILE A 295 -3.16 -11.55 -14.04
N HIS A 296 -2.78 -11.41 -12.77
CA HIS A 296 -3.03 -10.20 -11.99
C HIS A 296 -2.36 -8.97 -12.61
N HIS A 297 -1.10 -9.09 -13.04
CA HIS A 297 -0.40 -8.00 -13.72
C HIS A 297 -1.10 -7.57 -15.03
N LEU A 298 -1.53 -8.54 -15.85
CA LEU A 298 -2.26 -8.26 -17.08
C LEU A 298 -3.64 -7.65 -16.81
N THR A 299 -4.35 -8.13 -15.78
CA THR A 299 -5.64 -7.57 -15.34
C THR A 299 -5.48 -6.10 -14.97
N ILE A 300 -4.51 -5.77 -14.11
CA ILE A 300 -4.22 -4.37 -13.74
C ILE A 300 -3.84 -3.55 -14.97
N GLY A 301 -2.98 -4.08 -15.84
CA GLY A 301 -2.56 -3.40 -17.06
C GLY A 301 -3.72 -3.10 -18.02
N ARG A 302 -4.71 -4.00 -18.12
CA ARG A 302 -5.92 -3.77 -18.92
C ARG A 302 -6.84 -2.74 -18.28
N LEU A 303 -7.12 -2.88 -16.98
CA LEU A 303 -7.93 -1.91 -16.23
C LEU A 303 -7.35 -0.49 -16.31
N ARG A 304 -6.02 -0.35 -16.28
CA ARG A 304 -5.35 0.94 -16.45
C ARG A 304 -5.53 1.52 -17.86
N ARG A 305 -5.56 0.68 -18.91
CA ARG A 305 -5.73 1.12 -20.31
C ARG A 305 -7.15 1.51 -20.67
N GLU A 306 -8.14 0.97 -19.97
CA GLU A 306 -9.56 1.32 -20.17
C GLU A 306 -9.92 2.72 -19.64
N ILE A 307 -9.01 3.36 -18.92
CA ILE A 307 -9.22 4.67 -18.33
C ILE A 307 -8.84 5.74 -19.36
N GLU A 308 -9.83 6.46 -19.84
CA GLU A 308 -9.62 7.66 -20.64
C GLU A 308 -9.43 8.87 -19.73
N PRO A 309 -8.29 9.59 -19.84
CA PRO A 309 -8.04 10.78 -19.04
C PRO A 309 -9.07 11.89 -19.31
N VAL A 310 -9.35 12.68 -18.28
CA VAL A 310 -10.19 13.87 -18.40
C VAL A 310 -9.35 15.14 -18.58
N THR A 311 -9.96 16.16 -19.16
CA THR A 311 -9.34 17.49 -19.29
C THR A 311 -9.08 18.12 -17.91
N THR A 312 -8.19 19.09 -17.85
CA THR A 312 -7.92 19.86 -16.63
C THR A 312 -9.19 20.55 -16.10
N ALA A 313 -10.04 21.04 -16.98
CA ALA A 313 -11.30 21.69 -16.62
C ALA A 313 -12.28 20.68 -15.97
N ASP A 314 -12.42 19.49 -16.55
CA ASP A 314 -13.28 18.45 -15.97
C ASP A 314 -12.72 17.93 -14.65
N PHE A 315 -11.40 17.85 -14.52
CA PHE A 315 -10.76 17.48 -13.26
C PHE A 315 -11.04 18.52 -12.17
N MET A 316 -11.04 19.83 -12.50
CA MET A 316 -11.44 20.86 -11.54
C MET A 316 -12.92 20.77 -11.15
N ARG A 317 -13.82 20.55 -12.12
CA ARG A 317 -15.25 20.31 -11.84
C ARG A 317 -15.46 19.10 -10.94
N PHE A 318 -14.69 18.03 -11.19
CA PHE A 318 -14.66 16.87 -10.32
C PHE A 318 -14.23 17.24 -8.89
N LEU A 319 -13.11 17.94 -8.72
CA LEU A 319 -12.62 18.35 -7.39
C LEU A 319 -13.62 19.23 -6.64
N HIS A 320 -14.30 20.17 -7.32
CA HIS A 320 -15.33 21.00 -6.72
C HIS A 320 -16.52 20.17 -6.21
N ARG A 321 -16.91 19.11 -6.92
CA ARG A 321 -17.97 18.20 -6.48
C ARG A 321 -17.48 17.24 -5.39
N TRP A 322 -16.28 16.69 -5.56
CA TRP A 322 -15.69 15.76 -4.61
C TRP A 322 -15.45 16.38 -3.23
N GLN A 323 -14.98 17.62 -3.20
CA GLN A 323 -14.76 18.36 -1.97
C GLN A 323 -15.95 19.22 -1.55
N HIS A 324 -17.12 19.01 -2.12
CA HIS A 324 -18.38 19.67 -1.75
C HIS A 324 -18.40 21.19 -1.93
N VAL A 325 -17.50 21.75 -2.74
CA VAL A 325 -17.47 23.19 -3.06
C VAL A 325 -18.56 23.57 -4.07
N ALA A 326 -18.92 22.65 -4.97
CA ALA A 326 -20.01 22.87 -5.91
C ALA A 326 -21.34 22.98 -5.17
N PRO A 327 -22.21 23.98 -5.48
CA PRO A 327 -23.48 24.17 -4.77
C PRO A 327 -24.39 22.94 -4.77
N SER A 328 -24.35 22.15 -5.85
CA SER A 328 -25.12 20.89 -5.97
C SER A 328 -24.62 19.75 -5.05
N ALA A 329 -23.45 19.91 -4.45
CA ALA A 329 -22.81 18.91 -3.61
C ALA A 329 -22.67 19.36 -2.14
N HIS A 330 -23.27 20.52 -1.76
CA HIS A 330 -23.16 21.02 -0.40
C HIS A 330 -23.75 20.05 0.62
N LEU A 331 -23.07 19.93 1.73
CA LEU A 331 -23.49 19.14 2.90
C LEU A 331 -24.35 19.98 3.84
N HIS A 332 -24.94 19.38 4.89
CA HIS A 332 -25.84 20.04 5.80
C HIS A 332 -25.54 19.70 7.27
N GLY A 333 -25.72 20.68 8.16
CA GLY A 333 -25.67 20.48 9.61
C GLY A 333 -24.31 20.11 10.18
N ALA A 334 -24.28 19.64 11.42
CA ALA A 334 -23.06 19.23 12.12
C ALA A 334 -22.38 18.02 11.46
N ASP A 335 -23.15 17.05 10.97
CA ASP A 335 -22.62 15.87 10.26
C ASP A 335 -21.91 16.28 8.97
N GLY A 336 -22.42 17.30 8.26
CA GLY A 336 -21.75 17.87 7.10
C GLY A 336 -20.43 18.54 7.46
N VAL A 337 -20.36 19.24 8.58
CA VAL A 337 -19.11 19.83 9.10
C VAL A 337 -18.12 18.72 9.46
N LEU A 338 -18.58 17.67 10.14
CA LEU A 338 -17.75 16.52 10.50
C LEU A 338 -17.15 15.85 9.27
N HIS A 339 -17.97 15.65 8.23
CA HIS A 339 -17.51 15.07 6.96
C HIS A 339 -16.43 15.92 6.30
N VAL A 340 -16.61 17.24 6.21
CA VAL A 340 -15.61 18.16 5.66
C VAL A 340 -14.31 18.11 6.46
N ILE A 341 -14.41 18.08 7.80
CA ILE A 341 -13.22 17.96 8.65
C ILE A 341 -12.50 16.64 8.41
N LYS A 342 -13.21 15.53 8.36
CA LYS A 342 -12.64 14.21 8.04
C LYS A 342 -11.94 14.19 6.69
N GLN A 343 -12.50 14.87 5.69
CA GLN A 343 -11.92 14.95 4.36
C GLN A 343 -10.65 15.81 4.34
N LEU A 344 -10.63 16.94 5.06
CA LEU A 344 -9.54 17.91 5.06
C LEU A 344 -8.53 17.75 6.20
N GLN A 345 -8.75 16.84 7.17
CA GLN A 345 -7.86 16.66 8.31
C GLN A 345 -6.41 16.39 7.88
N GLY A 346 -5.45 16.98 8.60
CA GLY A 346 -4.03 16.91 8.25
C GLY A 346 -3.58 17.97 7.25
N TYR A 347 -4.51 18.69 6.59
CA TYR A 347 -4.18 19.85 5.75
C TYR A 347 -4.25 21.12 6.59
N GLU A 348 -3.15 21.87 6.66
CA GLU A 348 -3.07 23.08 7.46
C GLU A 348 -3.58 24.28 6.67
N ILE A 349 -4.66 24.89 7.17
CA ILE A 349 -5.33 26.04 6.58
C ILE A 349 -5.24 27.22 7.56
N SER A 350 -5.25 28.44 7.06
CA SER A 350 -5.33 29.64 7.89
C SER A 350 -6.47 29.53 8.92
N ALA A 351 -6.17 29.77 10.20
CA ALA A 351 -7.13 29.66 11.30
C ALA A 351 -8.43 30.44 11.05
N ALA A 352 -8.33 31.62 10.44
CA ALA A 352 -9.51 32.45 10.12
C ALA A 352 -10.28 31.91 8.90
N ALA A 353 -9.64 31.22 7.98
CA ALA A 353 -10.27 30.74 6.75
C ALA A 353 -11.22 29.57 7.00
N TRP A 354 -11.00 28.76 8.03
CA TRP A 354 -11.86 27.61 8.32
C TRP A 354 -13.34 28.00 8.41
N GLU A 355 -13.67 29.03 9.18
CA GLU A 355 -15.06 29.47 9.38
C GLU A 355 -15.51 30.56 8.42
N ALA A 356 -14.57 31.35 7.87
CA ALA A 356 -14.92 32.43 6.95
C ALA A 356 -15.13 31.92 5.51
N GLU A 357 -14.43 30.85 5.12
CA GLU A 357 -14.29 30.45 3.72
C GLU A 357 -14.57 28.95 3.53
N ILE A 358 -13.84 28.08 4.26
CA ILE A 358 -13.79 26.64 3.97
C ILE A 358 -15.08 25.89 4.33
N LEU A 359 -15.57 26.06 5.56
CA LEU A 359 -16.81 25.41 6.00
C LEU A 359 -18.04 26.00 5.31
N PRO A 360 -18.17 27.35 5.17
CA PRO A 360 -19.32 27.94 4.47
C PRO A 360 -19.40 27.61 2.98
N SER A 361 -18.25 27.34 2.32
CA SER A 361 -18.25 26.95 0.90
C SER A 361 -18.64 25.48 0.67
N ARG A 362 -18.78 24.67 1.73
CA ARG A 362 -19.06 23.22 1.64
C ARG A 362 -20.31 22.79 2.38
N VAL A 363 -20.74 23.59 3.37
CA VAL A 363 -21.90 23.28 4.21
C VAL A 363 -22.95 24.38 4.04
N ALA A 364 -24.10 23.98 3.51
CA ALA A 364 -25.22 24.93 3.35
C ALA A 364 -25.70 25.44 4.71
N HIS A 365 -25.91 26.74 4.79
CA HIS A 365 -26.34 27.40 6.03
C HIS A 365 -25.41 27.11 7.22
N TYR A 366 -24.10 27.12 6.98
CA TYR A 366 -23.11 26.91 8.05
C TYR A 366 -23.35 27.85 9.23
N SER A 367 -23.34 27.27 10.44
CA SER A 367 -23.33 28.03 11.71
C SER A 367 -22.09 27.63 12.53
N PRO A 368 -21.39 28.58 13.16
CA PRO A 368 -20.29 28.32 14.07
C PRO A 368 -20.63 27.34 15.21
N GLU A 369 -21.91 27.25 15.57
CA GLU A 369 -22.42 26.35 16.61
C GLU A 369 -22.21 24.88 16.26
N PHE A 370 -22.24 24.52 14.98
CA PHE A 370 -21.95 23.15 14.53
C PHE A 370 -20.52 22.73 14.87
N LEU A 371 -19.54 23.59 14.60
CA LEU A 371 -18.14 23.33 14.93
C LEU A 371 -17.93 23.30 16.46
N ASP A 372 -18.57 24.23 17.19
CA ASP A 372 -18.48 24.26 18.65
C ASP A 372 -19.05 22.99 19.28
N GLN A 373 -20.18 22.49 18.78
CA GLN A 373 -20.77 21.23 19.23
C GLN A 373 -19.80 20.06 19.03
N LEU A 374 -19.18 19.93 17.85
CA LEU A 374 -18.25 18.86 17.53
C LEU A 374 -16.96 18.92 18.35
N CYS A 375 -16.46 20.11 18.65
CA CYS A 375 -15.30 20.30 19.51
C CYS A 375 -15.63 19.97 20.98
N LEU A 376 -16.79 20.42 21.48
CA LEU A 376 -17.20 20.21 22.87
C LEU A 376 -17.63 18.74 23.14
N SER A 377 -18.19 18.04 22.14
CA SER A 377 -18.44 16.60 22.24
C SER A 377 -17.14 15.78 22.30
N GLY A 378 -16.04 16.39 21.86
CA GLY A 378 -14.73 15.74 21.80
C GLY A 378 -14.51 14.91 20.55
N GLU A 379 -15.39 14.97 19.55
CA GLU A 379 -15.22 14.29 18.27
C GLU A 379 -14.14 14.95 17.42
N VAL A 380 -14.09 16.30 17.44
CA VAL A 380 -13.16 17.11 16.68
C VAL A 380 -12.13 17.76 17.60
N MET A 381 -10.89 17.76 17.16
CA MET A 381 -9.78 18.51 17.75
C MET A 381 -9.25 19.53 16.74
N TRP A 382 -8.53 20.51 17.24
CA TRP A 382 -7.81 21.47 16.41
C TRP A 382 -6.38 21.64 16.92
N GLY A 383 -5.48 21.99 16.04
CA GLY A 383 -4.10 22.23 16.39
C GLY A 383 -3.21 22.50 15.20
N ARG A 384 -1.96 22.75 15.48
CA ARG A 384 -0.92 22.89 14.48
C ARG A 384 -0.09 21.60 14.45
N LEU A 385 0.06 21.01 13.28
CA LEU A 385 0.79 19.76 13.10
C LEU A 385 2.27 20.01 12.76
N SER A 386 2.56 21.05 11.95
CA SER A 386 3.92 21.49 11.65
C SER A 386 4.31 22.65 12.57
N PRO A 387 5.40 22.55 13.38
CA PRO A 387 5.87 23.67 14.18
C PRO A 387 6.14 24.92 13.32
N HIS A 388 6.00 26.11 13.92
CA HIS A 388 6.36 27.33 13.21
C HIS A 388 7.88 27.34 12.94
N PRO A 389 8.34 27.74 11.72
CA PRO A 389 9.77 27.72 11.38
C PRO A 389 10.69 28.48 12.34
N ALA A 390 10.15 29.43 13.11
CA ALA A 390 10.91 30.13 14.15
C ALA A 390 11.37 29.21 15.31
N PHE A 391 10.80 28.00 15.43
CA PHE A 391 11.20 27.00 16.44
C PHE A 391 12.18 25.96 15.90
N ASP A 392 12.46 25.96 14.58
CA ASP A 392 13.38 25.02 13.93
C ASP A 392 14.84 25.51 13.91
N ASN A 393 15.09 26.81 14.13
CA ASN A 393 16.42 27.40 14.04
C ASN A 393 17.06 27.58 15.43
N ASP A 394 17.93 26.66 15.79
CA ASP A 394 18.72 26.67 17.03
C ASP A 394 19.93 27.65 16.98
N ASP A 395 20.18 28.38 15.87
CA ASP A 395 21.50 28.90 15.55
C ASP A 395 21.77 30.38 15.99
N ASP A 396 20.78 31.14 16.45
CA ASP A 396 21.01 32.57 16.70
C ASP A 396 20.73 33.06 18.14
N GLY A 397 20.26 32.23 19.06
CA GLY A 397 20.01 32.62 20.45
C GLY A 397 19.00 33.78 20.60
N ARG A 398 18.34 34.21 19.54
CA ARG A 398 17.32 35.25 19.53
C ARG A 398 15.96 34.66 19.78
N GLN A 399 15.33 34.98 20.90
CA GLN A 399 13.93 34.64 21.17
C GLN A 399 13.05 35.32 20.12
N HIS A 400 12.54 34.51 19.20
CA HIS A 400 11.56 34.97 18.18
C HIS A 400 10.18 35.02 18.83
N ARG A 401 9.68 36.21 19.09
CA ARG A 401 8.35 36.41 19.65
C ARG A 401 7.30 36.13 18.56
N VAL A 402 6.75 34.91 18.54
CA VAL A 402 5.67 34.53 17.63
C VAL A 402 4.39 35.21 18.07
N ARG A 403 3.86 36.12 17.23
CA ARG A 403 2.60 36.82 17.49
C ARG A 403 1.42 36.09 16.85
N PRO A 404 0.27 36.02 17.52
CA PRO A 404 -0.92 35.45 16.95
C PRO A 404 -1.35 36.21 15.68
N THR A 405 -1.51 35.47 14.58
CA THR A 405 -1.99 36.01 13.32
C THR A 405 -3.19 35.23 12.83
N ARG A 406 -4.08 35.88 12.09
CA ARG A 406 -5.24 35.23 11.45
C ARG A 406 -4.81 34.21 10.40
N VAL A 407 -3.59 34.31 9.89
CA VAL A 407 -3.01 33.50 8.84
C VAL A 407 -2.27 32.28 9.40
N ALA A 408 -2.22 32.11 10.73
CA ALA A 408 -1.54 30.97 11.33
C ALA A 408 -2.14 29.65 10.81
N PRO A 409 -1.33 28.76 10.20
CA PRO A 409 -1.84 27.50 9.69
C PRO A 409 -2.23 26.58 10.85
N LEU A 410 -3.44 26.04 10.77
CA LEU A 410 -4.03 25.10 11.72
C LEU A 410 -4.83 24.05 10.96
N THR A 411 -5.00 22.91 11.56
CA THR A 411 -5.91 21.88 11.05
C THR A 411 -6.96 21.53 12.07
N LEU A 412 -8.14 21.16 11.56
CA LEU A 412 -9.19 20.46 12.29
C LEU A 412 -9.07 18.98 11.96
N PHE A 413 -9.25 18.10 12.92
CA PHE A 413 -9.13 16.67 12.71
C PHE A 413 -9.94 15.87 13.73
N LEU A 414 -10.25 14.62 13.39
CA LEU A 414 -10.97 13.70 14.27
C LEU A 414 -10.07 13.25 15.42
N ARG A 415 -10.63 13.13 16.60
CA ARG A 415 -9.91 12.64 17.78
C ARG A 415 -9.43 11.20 17.60
N GLU A 416 -10.18 10.37 16.89
CA GLU A 416 -9.80 8.99 16.58
C GLU A 416 -8.55 8.90 15.70
N ASP A 417 -8.31 9.90 14.86
CA ASP A 417 -7.17 9.98 13.94
C ASP A 417 -5.96 10.74 14.54
N ALA A 418 -6.11 11.27 15.75
CA ALA A 418 -5.08 12.10 16.40
C ALA A 418 -3.74 11.36 16.56
N GLU A 419 -3.76 10.05 16.84
CA GLU A 419 -2.57 9.25 17.09
C GLU A 419 -1.61 9.29 15.90
N TRP A 420 -2.10 8.99 14.71
CA TRP A 420 -1.26 8.96 13.52
C TRP A 420 -0.93 10.36 12.96
N LEU A 421 -1.85 11.33 13.09
CA LEU A 421 -1.62 12.72 12.65
C LEU A 421 -0.58 13.44 13.52
N LEU A 422 -0.56 13.15 14.81
CA LEU A 422 0.38 13.76 15.76
C LEU A 422 1.73 13.04 15.85
N SER A 423 1.91 11.93 15.14
CA SER A 423 3.20 11.20 15.06
C SER A 423 4.27 11.97 14.30
N GLY A 424 3.90 13.00 13.53
CA GLY A 424 4.80 13.78 12.71
C GLY A 424 5.81 14.65 13.49
N PRO A 425 6.50 15.57 12.79
CA PRO A 425 7.58 16.38 13.36
C PRO A 425 7.18 17.09 14.65
N GLN A 426 8.03 17.03 15.65
CA GLN A 426 7.87 17.76 16.91
C GLN A 426 8.79 18.97 16.93
N PRO A 427 8.47 20.04 17.72
CA PRO A 427 9.39 21.15 17.90
C PRO A 427 10.71 20.65 18.49
N ALA A 428 11.83 21.15 17.98
CA ALA A 428 13.16 20.63 18.26
C ALA A 428 13.58 20.75 19.74
N SER A 429 13.08 21.75 20.49
CA SER A 429 13.47 21.96 21.88
C SER A 429 12.51 22.89 22.63
N ASP A 430 12.27 22.62 23.91
CA ASP A 430 11.62 23.56 24.83
C ASP A 430 12.46 24.82 25.06
N ALA A 431 13.74 24.80 24.69
CA ALA A 431 14.65 25.93 24.85
C ALA A 431 14.29 27.14 23.98
N SER A 432 13.59 26.90 22.84
CA SER A 432 13.11 27.95 21.95
C SER A 432 11.88 28.68 22.47
N LEU A 433 11.21 28.14 23.50
CA LEU A 433 10.04 28.75 24.12
C LEU A 433 10.41 29.87 25.09
N SER A 434 9.55 30.90 25.16
CA SER A 434 9.67 31.95 26.18
C SER A 434 9.48 31.38 27.58
N HIS A 435 10.03 32.09 28.59
CA HIS A 435 9.88 31.65 29.98
C HIS A 435 8.40 31.50 30.43
N PRO A 436 7.49 32.43 30.09
CA PRO A 436 6.07 32.25 30.40
C PRO A 436 5.46 31.03 29.72
N ALA A 437 5.83 30.75 28.44
CA ALA A 437 5.33 29.59 27.73
C ALA A 437 5.78 28.26 28.35
N ARG A 438 7.04 28.17 28.80
CA ARG A 438 7.57 27.02 29.54
C ARG A 438 6.84 26.77 30.86
N GLU A 439 6.54 27.84 31.62
CA GLU A 439 5.79 27.71 32.88
C GLU A 439 4.35 27.21 32.62
N VAL A 440 3.65 27.78 31.64
CA VAL A 440 2.31 27.30 31.25
C VAL A 440 2.36 25.85 30.76
N LEU A 441 3.37 25.49 29.99
CA LEU A 441 3.55 24.11 29.50
C LEU A 441 3.77 23.15 30.67
N ALA A 442 4.64 23.50 31.63
CA ALA A 442 4.90 22.70 32.82
C ALA A 442 3.64 22.50 33.69
N GLU A 443 2.82 23.52 33.83
CA GLU A 443 1.53 23.40 34.54
C GLU A 443 0.57 22.45 33.81
N LEU A 444 0.47 22.53 32.48
CA LEU A 444 -0.34 21.62 31.68
C LEU A 444 0.18 20.16 31.70
N GLN A 445 1.50 19.98 31.77
CA GLN A 445 2.13 18.65 31.92
C GLN A 445 1.81 18.04 33.30
N THR A 446 1.81 18.87 34.35
CA THR A 446 1.64 18.42 35.74
C THR A 446 0.16 18.20 36.10
N ARG A 447 -0.69 19.13 35.73
CA ARG A 447 -2.12 19.14 36.12
C ARG A 447 -3.06 18.58 35.06
N GLY A 448 -2.58 18.47 33.80
CA GLY A 448 -3.43 18.12 32.66
C GLY A 448 -4.28 19.30 32.18
N ALA A 449 -5.43 18.96 31.58
CA ALA A 449 -6.35 19.96 31.01
C ALA A 449 -6.82 20.98 32.05
N SER A 450 -6.58 22.26 31.84
CA SER A 450 -6.80 23.34 32.81
C SER A 450 -7.53 24.53 32.19
N PHE A 451 -8.37 25.21 32.98
CA PHE A 451 -9.00 26.44 32.52
C PHE A 451 -8.00 27.61 32.53
N PHE A 452 -8.21 28.59 31.66
CA PHE A 452 -7.35 29.77 31.57
C PHE A 452 -7.14 30.48 32.94
N PRO A 453 -8.19 30.75 33.77
CA PRO A 453 -7.99 31.36 35.08
C PRO A 453 -7.18 30.50 36.07
N GLU A 454 -7.17 29.20 35.88
CA GLU A 454 -6.38 28.28 36.71
C GLU A 454 -4.90 28.37 36.33
N LEU A 455 -4.59 28.40 35.02
CA LEU A 455 -3.24 28.61 34.52
C LEU A 455 -2.67 29.96 34.96
N ALA A 456 -3.46 31.05 34.88
CA ALA A 456 -3.04 32.37 35.33
C ALA A 456 -2.74 32.40 36.85
N ARG A 457 -3.57 31.73 37.65
CA ARG A 457 -3.34 31.60 39.10
C ARG A 457 -2.15 30.72 39.44
N ALA A 458 -1.97 29.63 38.74
CA ALA A 458 -0.91 28.67 39.02
C ALA A 458 0.49 29.23 38.66
N THR A 459 0.58 29.92 37.54
CA THR A 459 1.84 30.54 37.09
C THR A 459 2.10 31.90 37.76
N GLY A 460 1.10 32.51 38.40
CA GLY A 460 1.23 33.86 38.98
C GLY A 460 1.44 34.97 37.95
N ARG A 461 1.20 34.69 36.67
CA ARG A 461 1.40 35.57 35.55
C ARG A 461 0.19 36.47 35.26
N LEU A 462 0.41 37.59 34.60
CA LEU A 462 -0.65 38.40 34.09
C LEU A 462 -1.47 37.67 33.01
N ALA A 463 -2.76 37.94 32.95
CA ALA A 463 -3.63 37.28 31.94
C ALA A 463 -3.13 37.49 30.49
N SER A 464 -2.54 38.64 30.16
CA SER A 464 -1.94 38.91 28.87
C SER A 464 -0.68 38.09 28.58
N GLU A 465 0.12 37.81 29.60
CA GLU A 465 1.33 36.95 29.47
C GLU A 465 0.94 35.49 29.24
N VAL A 466 -0.08 35.01 29.95
CA VAL A 466 -0.60 33.65 29.76
C VAL A 466 -1.27 33.50 28.38
N GLU A 467 -1.96 34.55 27.90
CA GLU A 467 -2.54 34.57 26.56
C GLU A 467 -1.47 34.49 25.47
N ASP A 468 -0.41 35.30 25.58
CA ASP A 468 0.74 35.28 24.66
C ASP A 468 1.48 33.92 24.72
N ALA A 469 1.64 33.34 25.92
CA ALA A 469 2.26 32.06 26.14
C ALA A 469 1.44 30.90 25.50
N LEU A 470 0.13 30.88 25.69
CA LEU A 470 -0.74 29.86 25.06
C LEU A 470 -0.68 29.95 23.54
N TRP A 471 -0.66 31.19 22.99
CA TRP A 471 -0.51 31.34 21.56
C TRP A 471 0.83 30.82 21.04
N GLU A 472 1.92 31.12 21.75
CA GLU A 472 3.24 30.60 21.42
C GLU A 472 3.24 29.05 21.43
N LEU A 473 2.61 28.44 22.44
CA LEU A 473 2.46 26.98 22.54
C LEU A 473 1.59 26.39 21.42
N VAL A 474 0.51 27.09 21.01
CA VAL A 474 -0.29 26.71 19.84
C VAL A 474 0.56 26.79 18.57
N ALA A 475 1.34 27.84 18.39
CA ALA A 475 2.21 28.01 17.23
C ALA A 475 3.35 26.96 17.18
N ALA A 476 3.80 26.51 18.35
CA ALA A 476 4.73 25.40 18.48
C ALA A 476 4.09 24.01 18.25
N GLY A 477 2.75 23.93 18.15
CA GLY A 477 2.04 22.66 17.99
C GLY A 477 1.97 21.80 19.24
N LEU A 478 2.06 22.42 20.42
CA LEU A 478 2.11 21.71 21.71
C LEU A 478 0.78 21.69 22.45
N VAL A 479 -0.11 22.67 22.21
CA VAL A 479 -1.33 22.89 22.98
C VAL A 479 -2.53 23.06 22.08
N THR A 480 -3.67 22.57 22.56
CA THR A 480 -5.02 22.71 22.00
C THR A 480 -6.02 23.14 23.08
N ALA A 481 -7.27 23.36 22.71
CA ALA A 481 -8.35 23.59 23.69
C ALA A 481 -9.62 22.82 23.31
N ASP A 482 -10.47 22.56 24.33
CA ASP A 482 -11.75 21.84 24.17
C ASP A 482 -12.72 22.53 23.19
N GLY A 483 -12.65 23.86 23.05
CA GLY A 483 -13.55 24.64 22.19
C GLY A 483 -12.81 25.45 21.13
N PHE A 484 -13.41 25.60 19.96
CA PHE A 484 -12.89 26.46 18.90
C PHE A 484 -13.05 27.95 19.23
N GLU A 485 -13.97 28.31 20.15
CA GLU A 485 -14.16 29.68 20.61
C GLU A 485 -12.89 30.28 21.23
N ASN A 486 -12.06 29.45 21.90
CA ASN A 486 -10.76 29.85 22.45
C ASN A 486 -9.83 30.36 21.34
N LEU A 487 -9.79 29.68 20.23
CA LEU A 487 -9.00 30.06 19.05
C LEU A 487 -9.57 31.36 18.41
N ARG A 488 -10.89 31.46 18.24
CA ARG A 488 -11.52 32.69 17.73
C ARG A 488 -11.15 33.90 18.58
N ALA A 489 -11.14 33.76 19.91
CA ALA A 489 -10.75 34.83 20.84
C ALA A 489 -9.28 35.22 20.66
N LEU A 490 -8.37 34.25 20.43
CA LEU A 490 -6.96 34.54 20.19
C LEU A 490 -6.69 35.23 18.85
N VAL A 491 -7.44 34.87 17.81
CA VAL A 491 -7.22 35.35 16.43
C VAL A 491 -7.91 36.68 16.13
N ASP A 492 -9.02 37.07 16.82
CA ASP A 492 -9.78 38.27 16.54
C ASP A 492 -9.18 39.53 17.22
N PRO A 493 -8.61 40.51 16.45
CA PRO A 493 -8.03 41.72 17.02
C PRO A 493 -9.07 42.65 17.67
N LYS A 494 -10.34 42.62 17.19
CA LYS A 494 -11.41 43.48 17.75
C LYS A 494 -11.82 43.00 19.13
N ARG A 495 -11.87 41.70 19.31
CA ARG A 495 -12.10 41.07 20.63
C ARG A 495 -10.93 41.29 21.59
N ARG A 496 -9.70 41.37 21.09
CA ARG A 496 -8.51 41.73 21.89
C ARG A 496 -8.57 43.16 22.45
N ARG A 497 -9.11 44.14 21.70
CA ARG A 497 -9.18 45.55 22.11
C ARG A 497 -10.33 45.89 23.02
N GLY A 498 -11.24 44.96 23.29
CA GLY A 498 -12.41 45.22 24.15
C GLY A 498 -13.46 46.12 23.52
N GLU A 499 -13.45 46.36 22.21
CA GLU A 499 -14.36 47.24 21.47
C GLU A 499 -15.70 46.58 21.11
N GLY A 500 -16.29 45.79 22.00
CA GLY A 500 -17.63 45.22 21.85
C GLY A 500 -18.61 45.88 22.83
N ARG A 501 -19.55 46.66 22.33
CA ARG A 501 -20.69 47.21 23.10
C ARG A 501 -21.55 46.06 23.62
N GLY A 502 -21.51 45.84 24.95
CA GLY A 502 -22.50 45.01 25.63
C GLY A 502 -22.01 44.49 26.97
N ARG A 503 -22.71 44.86 28.04
CA ARG A 503 -22.48 44.45 29.44
C ARG A 503 -22.65 42.94 29.73
N LEU A 504 -22.79 42.11 28.70
CA LEU A 504 -22.97 40.66 28.77
C LEU A 504 -21.90 39.89 27.96
N ALA A 505 -20.75 40.52 27.66
CA ALA A 505 -19.63 39.80 27.07
C ALA A 505 -19.13 38.74 28.06
N ARG A 506 -19.36 37.47 27.76
CA ARG A 506 -18.70 36.35 28.46
C ARG A 506 -17.22 36.65 28.59
N PRO A 507 -16.59 36.33 29.73
CA PRO A 507 -15.15 36.48 29.89
C PRO A 507 -14.42 35.85 28.71
N ARG A 508 -13.41 36.50 28.17
CA ARG A 508 -12.63 36.10 26.98
C ARG A 508 -12.13 34.67 26.97
N HIS A 509 -12.09 34.01 28.12
CA HIS A 509 -11.43 32.73 28.37
C HIS A 509 -12.34 31.73 29.09
N ALA A 510 -13.65 31.86 29.01
CA ALA A 510 -14.60 31.09 29.81
C ALA A 510 -15.04 29.78 29.15
N ALA A 511 -14.71 29.54 27.89
CA ALA A 511 -15.22 28.38 27.14
C ALA A 511 -14.14 27.31 26.91
N GLY A 512 -14.07 26.35 27.82
CA GLY A 512 -13.24 25.17 27.64
C GLY A 512 -11.88 25.21 28.33
N ARG A 513 -11.26 24.05 28.38
CA ARG A 513 -9.92 23.84 28.99
C ARG A 513 -8.86 23.83 27.91
N TRP A 514 -7.68 24.25 28.29
CA TRP A 514 -6.46 24.11 27.52
C TRP A 514 -5.79 22.79 27.89
N ALA A 515 -5.31 22.05 26.92
CA ALA A 515 -4.69 20.74 27.10
C ALA A 515 -3.48 20.56 26.20
N LEU A 516 -2.62 19.63 26.52
CA LEU A 516 -1.53 19.22 25.65
C LEU A 516 -2.12 18.58 24.38
N LEU A 517 -1.66 19.06 23.24
CA LEU A 517 -1.98 18.47 21.94
C LEU A 517 -1.19 17.17 21.75
N ARG A 518 0.09 17.18 22.11
CA ARG A 518 0.99 16.03 22.04
C ARG A 518 1.43 15.64 23.43
N ARG A 519 1.45 14.35 23.72
CA ARG A 519 2.13 13.84 24.92
C ARG A 519 3.62 13.72 24.62
N PRO A 520 4.49 13.97 25.60
CA PRO A 520 5.92 13.69 25.46
C PRO A 520 6.09 12.20 25.15
N ILE A 521 6.49 11.87 23.93
CA ILE A 521 6.80 10.50 23.51
C ILE A 521 8.32 10.40 23.44
N ALA A 522 8.87 9.29 23.94
CA ALA A 522 10.31 9.07 24.05
C ALA A 522 11.05 9.03 22.69
N SER A 523 10.31 8.88 21.59
CA SER A 523 10.86 8.94 20.22
C SER A 523 9.84 9.55 19.28
N PRO A 524 10.24 10.51 18.41
CA PRO A 524 9.38 11.00 17.34
C PRO A 524 9.01 9.83 16.42
N GLY A 525 7.71 9.58 16.24
CA GLY A 525 7.23 8.62 15.26
C GLY A 525 7.26 9.22 13.85
N GLU A 526 7.30 8.36 12.84
CA GLU A 526 7.04 8.77 11.47
C GLU A 526 5.56 8.61 11.15
N ILE A 527 5.01 9.51 10.33
CA ILE A 527 3.63 9.39 9.85
C ILE A 527 3.53 8.14 8.98
N SER A 528 2.59 7.27 9.30
CA SER A 528 2.34 6.04 8.55
C SER A 528 2.00 6.35 7.07
N PRO A 529 2.81 5.89 6.11
CA PRO A 529 2.51 6.08 4.69
C PRO A 529 1.15 5.50 4.28
N ALA A 530 0.72 4.40 4.91
CA ALA A 530 -0.57 3.77 4.63
C ALA A 530 -1.75 4.63 5.09
N SER A 531 -1.69 5.20 6.31
CA SER A 531 -2.73 6.10 6.83
C SER A 531 -2.78 7.39 6.02
N PHE A 532 -1.62 7.93 5.67
CA PHE A 532 -1.53 9.16 4.88
C PHE A 532 -2.02 8.95 3.44
N ALA A 533 -1.74 7.82 2.80
CA ALA A 533 -2.24 7.48 1.47
C ALA A 533 -3.77 7.42 1.45
N ARG A 534 -4.40 6.81 2.48
CA ARG A 534 -5.86 6.79 2.62
C ARG A 534 -6.42 8.20 2.78
N GLN A 535 -5.79 9.03 3.60
CA GLN A 535 -6.21 10.42 3.79
C GLN A 535 -6.11 11.26 2.50
N LEU A 536 -5.04 11.07 1.72
CA LEU A 536 -4.90 11.72 0.41
C LEU A 536 -6.02 11.31 -0.55
N LEU A 537 -6.32 10.01 -0.62
CA LEU A 537 -7.40 9.49 -1.46
C LEU A 537 -8.77 10.03 -1.02
N GLN A 538 -9.03 10.09 0.28
CA GLN A 538 -10.27 10.67 0.82
C GLN A 538 -10.39 12.17 0.50
N ARG A 539 -9.29 12.92 0.62
CA ARG A 539 -9.25 14.35 0.34
C ARG A 539 -9.41 14.67 -1.13
N TRP A 540 -8.67 13.99 -1.98
CA TRP A 540 -8.56 14.33 -3.39
C TRP A 540 -9.36 13.41 -4.33
N GLY A 541 -9.77 12.24 -3.89
CA GLY A 541 -10.41 11.21 -4.71
C GLY A 541 -9.46 10.58 -5.74
N VAL A 542 -8.63 11.41 -6.36
CA VAL A 542 -7.54 11.02 -7.30
C VAL A 542 -6.23 11.56 -6.77
N VAL A 543 -5.22 10.71 -6.64
CA VAL A 543 -3.91 11.05 -6.07
C VAL A 543 -2.80 10.83 -7.09
N PHE A 544 -1.90 11.80 -7.19
CA PHE A 544 -0.68 11.75 -7.99
C PHE A 544 0.42 12.59 -7.32
N ARG A 545 1.65 12.44 -7.82
CA ARG A 545 2.84 13.02 -7.20
C ARG A 545 2.72 14.53 -6.93
N ASP A 546 2.19 15.29 -7.89
CA ASP A 546 2.12 16.74 -7.78
C ASP A 546 1.12 17.22 -6.72
N LEU A 547 0.04 16.46 -6.46
CA LEU A 547 -0.88 16.72 -5.34
C LEU A 547 -0.22 16.38 -4.01
N ALA A 548 0.40 15.21 -3.90
CA ALA A 548 1.07 14.80 -2.66
C ALA A 548 2.22 15.74 -2.27
N ALA A 549 2.92 16.32 -3.24
CA ALA A 549 4.01 17.26 -2.99
C ALA A 549 3.58 18.59 -2.33
N ARG A 550 2.28 18.87 -2.26
CA ARG A 550 1.71 20.09 -1.62
C ARG A 550 1.34 19.90 -0.17
N GLU A 551 1.29 18.66 0.25
CA GLU A 551 0.96 18.31 1.62
C GLU A 551 2.19 18.49 2.50
N THR A 552 2.07 19.33 3.51
CA THR A 552 3.18 19.67 4.42
C THR A 552 3.71 18.44 5.18
N LEU A 553 2.81 17.52 5.49
CA LEU A 553 3.10 16.33 6.30
C LEU A 553 3.32 15.05 5.47
N ALA A 554 3.31 15.16 4.12
CA ALA A 554 3.39 13.97 3.28
C ALA A 554 4.72 13.22 3.44
N PRO A 555 4.66 11.91 3.67
CA PRO A 555 5.82 11.05 3.51
C PRO A 555 6.41 11.16 2.10
N PRO A 556 7.66 10.73 1.89
CA PRO A 556 8.26 10.71 0.55
C PRO A 556 7.36 9.98 -0.46
N TRP A 557 7.21 10.53 -1.67
CA TRP A 557 6.33 9.95 -2.69
C TRP A 557 6.62 8.47 -2.98
N ARG A 558 7.89 8.03 -2.90
CA ARG A 558 8.24 6.63 -3.12
C ARG A 558 7.54 5.70 -2.11
N ASP A 559 7.42 6.13 -0.84
CA ASP A 559 6.84 5.33 0.23
C ASP A 559 5.31 5.31 0.10
N LEU A 560 4.71 6.45 -0.25
CA LEU A 560 3.29 6.54 -0.63
C LEU A 560 2.96 5.68 -1.85
N LEU A 561 3.84 5.66 -2.85
CA LEU A 561 3.65 4.88 -4.08
C LEU A 561 3.62 3.37 -3.79
N VAL A 562 4.46 2.89 -2.88
CA VAL A 562 4.44 1.48 -2.44
C VAL A 562 3.08 1.13 -1.83
N GLU A 563 2.54 1.98 -0.94
CA GLU A 563 1.24 1.74 -0.33
C GLU A 563 0.09 1.84 -1.33
N LEU A 564 0.11 2.84 -2.21
CA LEU A 564 -0.90 2.99 -3.26
C LEU A 564 -0.93 1.79 -4.21
N ARG A 565 0.23 1.26 -4.60
CA ARG A 565 0.32 0.03 -5.40
C ARG A 565 -0.18 -1.20 -4.64
N ARG A 566 0.05 -1.28 -3.32
CA ARG A 566 -0.51 -2.33 -2.46
C ARG A 566 -2.03 -2.25 -2.38
N MET A 567 -2.58 -1.05 -2.24
CA MET A 567 -4.04 -0.83 -2.23
C MET A 567 -4.66 -1.17 -3.60
N GLU A 568 -3.99 -0.80 -4.71
CA GLU A 568 -4.41 -1.20 -6.06
C GLU A 568 -4.38 -2.72 -6.24
N ALA A 569 -3.31 -3.37 -5.80
CA ALA A 569 -3.18 -4.81 -5.86
C ALA A 569 -4.26 -5.54 -5.03
N ARG A 570 -4.75 -4.93 -3.95
CA ARG A 570 -5.90 -5.42 -3.19
C ARG A 570 -7.26 -5.03 -3.80
N GLY A 571 -7.28 -4.25 -4.87
CA GLY A 571 -8.50 -3.78 -5.53
C GLY A 571 -9.24 -2.66 -4.78
N GLU A 572 -8.65 -2.10 -3.71
CA GLU A 572 -9.22 -0.98 -2.94
C GLU A 572 -9.29 0.30 -3.77
N ILE A 573 -8.33 0.48 -4.68
CA ILE A 573 -8.23 1.64 -5.57
C ILE A 573 -7.90 1.21 -7.00
N ARG A 574 -7.99 2.16 -7.92
CA ARG A 574 -7.62 1.96 -9.33
C ARG A 574 -6.42 2.83 -9.68
N GLY A 575 -5.40 2.22 -10.31
CA GLY A 575 -4.31 2.93 -10.95
C GLY A 575 -4.62 3.24 -12.41
N GLY A 576 -4.10 4.34 -12.93
CA GLY A 576 -4.31 4.72 -14.33
C GLY A 576 -3.81 6.12 -14.64
N ARG A 577 -4.28 6.69 -15.72
CA ARG A 577 -4.09 8.09 -16.08
C ARG A 577 -5.46 8.76 -16.13
N PHE A 578 -5.82 9.46 -15.07
CA PHE A 578 -7.16 10.04 -14.90
C PHE A 578 -7.24 11.50 -15.34
N ALA A 579 -6.17 12.28 -15.17
CA ALA A 579 -6.06 13.67 -15.58
C ALA A 579 -4.90 13.84 -16.58
N GLU A 580 -5.18 14.48 -17.74
CA GLU A 580 -4.22 14.59 -18.86
C GLU A 580 -2.98 15.43 -18.52
N ALA A 581 -3.16 16.49 -17.71
CA ALA A 581 -2.13 17.48 -17.44
C ALA A 581 -0.97 16.98 -16.55
N PHE A 582 -1.11 15.83 -15.91
CA PHE A 582 -0.15 15.33 -14.93
C PHE A 582 0.52 14.05 -15.39
N LEU A 583 1.84 13.99 -15.21
CA LEU A 583 2.66 12.86 -15.59
C LEU A 583 2.83 11.87 -14.43
N GLY A 584 3.07 10.60 -14.76
CA GLY A 584 3.30 9.53 -13.80
C GLY A 584 2.04 8.75 -13.45
N GLU A 585 2.19 7.85 -12.47
CA GLU A 585 1.09 7.03 -11.98
C GLU A 585 0.11 7.87 -11.18
N GLN A 586 -1.16 7.66 -11.43
CA GLN A 586 -2.28 8.27 -10.72
C GLN A 586 -3.15 7.15 -10.15
N PHE A 587 -3.71 7.38 -8.97
CA PHE A 587 -4.54 6.42 -8.27
C PHE A 587 -5.85 7.06 -7.85
N ALA A 588 -6.96 6.33 -7.96
CA ALA A 588 -8.30 6.84 -7.67
C ALA A 588 -9.10 5.85 -6.85
N LEU A 589 -9.95 6.38 -5.97
CA LEU A 589 -11.03 5.60 -5.37
C LEU A 589 -12.07 5.21 -6.43
N PRO A 590 -12.73 4.05 -6.32
CA PRO A 590 -13.78 3.65 -7.25
C PRO A 590 -14.89 4.70 -7.39
N GLU A 591 -15.35 5.27 -6.26
CA GLU A 591 -16.39 6.30 -6.23
C GLU A 591 -15.93 7.61 -6.90
N ALA A 592 -14.65 7.96 -6.74
CA ALA A 592 -14.07 9.12 -7.41
C ALA A 592 -14.01 8.91 -8.93
N LEU A 593 -13.71 7.70 -9.37
CA LEU A 593 -13.71 7.36 -10.79
C LEU A 593 -15.11 7.44 -11.40
N ASP A 594 -16.13 7.00 -10.68
CA ASP A 594 -17.52 7.08 -11.15
C ASP A 594 -17.97 8.55 -11.24
N LEU A 595 -17.62 9.38 -10.27
CA LEU A 595 -17.89 10.80 -10.30
C LEU A 595 -17.14 11.49 -11.45
N LEU A 596 -15.87 11.13 -11.68
CA LEU A 596 -15.06 11.67 -12.77
C LEU A 596 -15.67 11.34 -14.15
N ARG A 597 -16.13 10.10 -14.33
CA ARG A 597 -16.85 9.66 -15.52
C ARG A 597 -18.19 10.41 -15.70
N ALA A 598 -18.90 10.67 -14.59
CA ALA A 598 -20.15 11.43 -14.62
C ALA A 598 -19.91 12.88 -15.05
N VAL A 599 -18.88 13.54 -14.53
CA VAL A 599 -18.47 14.90 -14.91
C VAL A 599 -18.12 14.97 -16.40
N ARG A 600 -17.31 14.01 -16.90
CA ARG A 600 -16.96 13.96 -18.33
C ARG A 600 -18.18 13.78 -19.22
N ARG A 601 -19.12 12.90 -18.85
CA ARG A 601 -20.35 12.66 -19.62
C ARG A 601 -21.29 13.85 -19.63
N ALA A 602 -21.31 14.64 -18.55
CA ALA A 602 -22.15 15.82 -18.47
C ALA A 602 -21.71 16.90 -19.46
N GLY A 603 -20.44 16.93 -19.88
CA GLY A 603 -19.93 17.85 -20.91
C GLY A 603 -20.17 19.31 -20.57
N GLU A 604 -20.17 19.68 -19.29
CA GLU A 604 -20.55 21.02 -18.84
C GLU A 604 -19.59 22.07 -19.41
N SER A 605 -20.13 22.95 -20.24
CA SER A 605 -19.45 24.15 -20.75
C SER A 605 -19.89 25.34 -19.89
N GLY A 606 -19.25 25.55 -18.74
CA GLY A 606 -19.57 26.67 -17.86
C GLY A 606 -18.35 27.09 -17.05
N ASP A 607 -18.39 28.33 -16.54
CA ASP A 607 -17.36 28.84 -15.65
C ASP A 607 -17.28 27.97 -14.39
N ILE A 608 -16.04 27.55 -14.04
CA ILE A 608 -15.79 26.84 -12.80
C ILE A 608 -15.82 27.88 -11.69
N PRO A 609 -16.60 27.67 -10.61
CA PRO A 609 -16.63 28.61 -9.49
C PRO A 609 -15.20 28.86 -8.97
N GLU A 610 -14.87 30.12 -8.75
CA GLU A 610 -13.56 30.48 -8.22
C GLU A 610 -13.49 30.06 -6.75
N ALA A 611 -12.58 29.17 -6.40
CA ALA A 611 -12.34 28.78 -5.01
C ALA A 611 -11.49 29.85 -4.32
N SER A 612 -11.72 30.04 -3.02
CA SER A 612 -10.92 30.97 -2.21
C SER A 612 -9.42 30.63 -2.31
N PRO A 613 -8.52 31.62 -2.30
CA PRO A 613 -7.07 31.39 -2.25
C PRO A 613 -6.60 30.56 -1.05
N SER A 614 -7.39 30.50 0.02
CA SER A 614 -7.11 29.65 1.20
C SER A 614 -7.59 28.21 1.01
N ASP A 615 -8.35 27.93 -0.04
CA ASP A 615 -8.96 26.62 -0.28
C ASP A 615 -7.96 25.66 -0.93
N PRO A 616 -7.81 24.42 -0.41
CA PRO A 616 -6.97 23.39 -1.03
C PRO A 616 -7.26 23.19 -2.52
N VAL A 617 -8.52 23.27 -2.95
CA VAL A 617 -8.93 23.11 -4.35
C VAL A 617 -8.31 24.17 -5.26
N ALA A 618 -8.18 25.42 -4.81
CA ALA A 618 -7.56 26.49 -5.59
C ALA A 618 -6.10 26.20 -5.96
N HIS A 619 -5.42 25.41 -5.13
CA HIS A 619 -4.03 25.06 -5.33
C HIS A 619 -3.83 23.72 -6.05
N ALA A 620 -4.89 22.96 -6.29
CA ALA A 620 -4.80 21.59 -6.83
C ALA A 620 -4.09 21.51 -8.19
N LEU A 621 -4.15 22.52 -9.03
CA LEU A 621 -3.55 22.54 -10.38
C LEU A 621 -2.29 23.42 -10.51
N VAL A 622 -1.88 24.15 -9.49
CA VAL A 622 -0.66 24.95 -9.54
C VAL A 622 0.55 24.02 -9.47
N ARG A 623 1.53 24.11 -10.37
CA ARG A 623 2.75 23.27 -10.30
C ARG A 623 3.48 23.52 -9.00
N ALA A 624 3.83 22.46 -8.29
CA ALA A 624 4.66 22.55 -7.09
C ALA A 624 6.03 23.14 -7.48
N GLY A 625 6.43 24.22 -6.81
CA GLY A 625 7.79 24.77 -6.89
C GLY A 625 8.83 23.79 -6.32
N PRO A 626 10.12 24.06 -6.49
CA PRO A 626 11.17 23.25 -5.86
C PRO A 626 10.97 23.18 -4.35
N ARG A 627 11.24 22.00 -3.77
CA ARG A 627 11.04 21.70 -2.35
C ARG A 627 11.61 22.79 -1.44
N GLY A 628 10.77 23.29 -0.53
CA GLY A 628 11.17 24.19 0.55
C GLY A 628 10.68 25.64 0.43
N GLN A 629 10.01 26.03 -0.64
CA GLN A 629 9.30 27.33 -0.64
C GLN A 629 7.81 27.09 -0.40
N PRO A 630 7.23 27.71 0.67
CA PRO A 630 5.78 27.80 0.76
C PRO A 630 5.26 28.47 -0.53
N PRO A 631 4.06 28.12 -1.01
CA PRO A 631 3.48 28.80 -2.15
C PRO A 631 3.49 30.30 -1.84
N LEU A 632 4.17 31.07 -2.68
CA LEU A 632 4.14 32.52 -2.60
C LEU A 632 2.67 32.93 -2.59
N MET A 633 2.23 33.59 -1.52
CA MET A 633 0.92 34.20 -1.38
C MET A 633 0.80 35.34 -2.40
N GLY A 634 0.69 34.97 -3.65
CA GLY A 634 0.39 35.85 -4.75
C GLY A 634 -0.94 35.44 -5.32
N THR A 635 -1.88 36.35 -5.34
CA THR A 635 -3.16 36.25 -6.05
C THR A 635 -2.98 35.49 -7.37
N PRO A 636 -3.71 34.39 -7.64
CA PRO A 636 -3.72 33.79 -8.94
C PRO A 636 -4.31 34.83 -9.91
N SER A 637 -3.44 35.41 -10.72
CA SER A 637 -3.86 36.29 -11.81
C SER A 637 -4.69 35.46 -12.79
N ALA A 638 -5.80 35.98 -13.26
CA ALA A 638 -6.60 35.41 -14.35
C ALA A 638 -5.78 35.01 -15.59
N ALA A 639 -4.55 35.50 -15.70
CA ALA A 639 -3.58 35.15 -16.72
C ALA A 639 -3.09 33.70 -16.67
N VAL A 640 -3.14 33.01 -15.50
CA VAL A 640 -2.69 31.60 -15.39
C VAL A 640 -3.77 30.66 -15.94
N LEU A 641 -5.04 31.00 -15.80
CA LEU A 641 -6.15 30.25 -16.42
C LEU A 641 -6.14 30.39 -17.95
N GLN A 642 -5.74 31.54 -18.49
CA GLN A 642 -5.66 31.77 -19.94
C GLN A 642 -4.47 31.08 -20.61
N SER A 643 -3.36 30.83 -19.91
CA SER A 643 -2.22 30.11 -20.45
C SER A 643 -2.41 28.58 -20.51
N VAL A 644 -3.42 28.05 -19.81
CA VAL A 644 -3.76 26.61 -19.80
C VAL A 644 -4.85 26.27 -20.82
N THR A 645 -5.63 27.28 -21.25
CA THR A 645 -6.70 27.11 -22.25
C THR A 645 -6.26 27.47 -23.68
N GLY A 646 -5.01 27.86 -23.87
CA GLY A 646 -4.44 28.33 -25.15
C GLY A 646 -3.24 27.55 -25.66
N ALA A 647 -3.21 26.21 -25.48
CA ALA A 647 -2.26 25.34 -26.16
C ALA A 647 -2.94 24.06 -26.66
#